data_d6d7352da2acef2d2f484624c11209a8
#
_entry.id   d6d7352da2acef2d2f484624c11209a8
#
_cell.length_a   1.000
_cell.length_b   1.000
_cell.length_c   1.000
_cell.angle_alpha   90.00
_cell.angle_beta   90.00
_cell.angle_gamma   90.00
#
_symmetry.space_group_name_H-M   'P 1'
#
loop_
_entity.id
_entity.type
_entity.pdbx_description
1 polymer ?
#
loop_
_entity_poly.entity_id
_entity_poly.type
_entity_poly.pdbx_seq_one_letter_code
_entity_poly.pdbx_strand_id
1 'polypeptide(L)'
;MFAVPFILARALSAQDTIRAPRDSARADSIARLKAVTIVATPAERAQPAKATRVDSTAVRLTPAATPYEMLRQTAGLEVHEQGQGPGFASDAAMRGFSSDHATDIALWVDGVPINEPVNGHSEGYNDWAVLFPAGIQDVDVLHGPTSALFGNFALAGVVNVRTIDRIRGSEITATGGSFGRAGIIAMTGFDHGSRGGGVLGLRYQRERGFRPNAGYDVTQGHARIVHDIGSGTTIDAGAELYGGNWNSPGFLSADEFAAHDYDVVSNPTDGGYKRRAQERVSLRMLFGNMFWRTTAYATQGRWQLFLTIPPAGGRFEGSGSQTEEEDSRAGLGATTALTWALTRGELTVGGESRWDRSHYENYFTTSRSRDSVAEIVTGRQILGAPFVQSYVNVNDRVRVDLGARYDVLATRSNPEGDVAVSATHGVLSPKLGSLVRVTPNLDVYGNLSRGFRSTDGIIGDPSLAPITLWAYESGVKVARNGASASAALFRMDVSDEQTFNPVTLESSSGGASRRQGVELDWHLPLVRQDAWLSGEWTFNDARYRSLTAVPEEGGAPVVLNGLRVYNTSKYVGAAHIDVMPAGAQWRLRIGGNWIGPYSPFDEPGIVFGGYGLAHVSAAWTFGRFEAAIGVRNVFDRAYPELVAGEVVAPGQPRSLYVSVRGRDRSRGM
;
A
#
# COMPACT_ATOMS: atom_id res chain seq x y z
N MET A 1 27.14 -10.85 -6.78
CA MET A 1 27.15 -12.30 -6.97
C MET A 1 26.82 -12.90 -5.60
N PHE A 2 25.52 -13.22 -5.35
CA PHE A 2 25.07 -13.67 -4.04
C PHE A 2 24.84 -15.17 -4.10
N ALA A 3 25.52 -15.92 -3.26
CA ALA A 3 25.32 -17.35 -3.06
C ALA A 3 24.35 -17.55 -1.90
N VAL A 4 23.19 -18.12 -2.17
CA VAL A 4 22.20 -18.53 -1.16
C VAL A 4 22.47 -20.01 -0.87
N PRO A 5 22.69 -20.44 0.38
CA PRO A 5 22.78 -21.86 0.69
C PRO A 5 21.39 -22.48 0.78
N PHE A 6 21.08 -23.39 -0.13
CA PHE A 6 19.94 -24.30 -0.03
C PHE A 6 20.22 -25.36 1.04
N ILE A 7 19.45 -25.36 2.11
CA ILE A 7 19.42 -26.50 3.05
C ILE A 7 18.26 -27.41 2.64
N LEU A 8 18.56 -28.53 2.03
CA LEU A 8 17.62 -29.61 1.77
C LEU A 8 17.48 -30.49 3.02
N ALA A 9 16.33 -30.49 3.66
CA ALA A 9 15.98 -31.43 4.69
C ALA A 9 15.35 -32.70 4.04
N ARG A 10 15.95 -33.87 4.24
CA ARG A 10 15.37 -35.17 3.87
C ARG A 10 14.19 -35.50 4.78
N ALA A 11 13.02 -35.70 4.21
CA ALA A 11 11.85 -36.20 4.92
C ALA A 11 11.81 -37.73 4.90
N LEU A 12 11.69 -38.31 6.08
CA LEU A 12 11.44 -39.75 6.28
C LEU A 12 9.95 -40.06 6.05
N SER A 13 9.67 -41.09 5.31
CA SER A 13 8.35 -41.66 5.07
C SER A 13 7.92 -42.54 6.25
N ALA A 14 6.75 -42.27 6.81
CA ALA A 14 5.99 -43.22 7.59
C ALA A 14 4.52 -43.21 7.15
N GLN A 15 4.07 -44.33 6.62
CA GLN A 15 2.66 -44.62 6.39
C GLN A 15 2.03 -45.13 7.68
N ASP A 16 0.91 -44.54 8.07
CA ASP A 16 -0.10 -45.26 8.82
C ASP A 16 -1.48 -44.60 8.62
N THR A 17 -2.42 -45.45 8.20
CA THR A 17 -3.81 -45.14 7.96
C THR A 17 -4.63 -45.30 9.23
N ILE A 18 -5.14 -44.20 9.81
CA ILE A 18 -6.20 -44.25 10.82
C ILE A 18 -7.35 -43.37 10.37
N ARG A 19 -8.50 -43.98 10.06
CA ARG A 19 -9.79 -43.31 9.90
C ARG A 19 -10.32 -42.87 11.27
N ALA A 20 -10.42 -41.56 11.50
CA ALA A 20 -11.10 -41.01 12.67
C ALA A 20 -12.55 -40.61 12.32
N PRO A 21 -13.51 -40.69 13.28
CA PRO A 21 -14.91 -40.34 13.03
C PRO A 21 -15.07 -38.85 12.82
N ARG A 22 -15.97 -38.50 11.90
CA ARG A 22 -16.33 -37.10 11.59
C ARG A 22 -17.13 -36.51 12.74
N ASP A 23 -16.52 -35.72 13.56
CA ASP A 23 -17.15 -34.86 14.54
C ASP A 23 -17.59 -33.56 13.90
N SER A 24 -18.89 -33.36 13.69
CA SER A 24 -19.47 -32.20 13.03
C SER A 24 -19.18 -30.87 13.75
N ALA A 25 -19.10 -30.91 15.11
CA ALA A 25 -18.74 -29.75 15.91
C ALA A 25 -17.27 -29.31 15.68
N ARG A 26 -16.38 -30.26 15.39
CA ARG A 26 -14.96 -29.99 15.07
C ARG A 26 -14.82 -29.44 13.66
N ALA A 27 -15.64 -29.89 12.71
CA ALA A 27 -15.67 -29.33 11.36
C ALA A 27 -16.18 -27.89 11.33
N ASP A 28 -17.18 -27.54 12.16
CA ASP A 28 -17.70 -26.18 12.29
C ASP A 28 -16.71 -25.23 12.97
N SER A 29 -16.00 -25.69 14.02
CA SER A 29 -14.95 -24.88 14.65
C SER A 29 -13.73 -24.71 13.72
N ILE A 30 -13.35 -25.72 12.95
CA ILE A 30 -12.29 -25.63 11.93
C ILE A 30 -12.72 -24.68 10.80
N ALA A 31 -13.96 -24.69 10.35
CA ALA A 31 -14.48 -23.77 9.36
C ALA A 31 -14.47 -22.32 9.88
N ARG A 32 -14.86 -22.11 11.14
CA ARG A 32 -14.79 -20.79 11.81
C ARG A 32 -13.35 -20.32 11.98
N LEU A 33 -12.44 -21.18 12.40
CA LEU A 33 -11.03 -20.81 12.61
C LEU A 33 -10.24 -20.68 11.30
N LYS A 34 -10.65 -21.32 10.22
CA LYS A 34 -10.12 -21.04 8.86
C LYS A 34 -10.54 -19.65 8.36
N ALA A 35 -11.66 -19.13 8.84
CA ALA A 35 -12.08 -17.74 8.61
C ALA A 35 -11.32 -16.73 9.49
N VAL A 36 -10.73 -17.19 10.61
CA VAL A 36 -9.86 -16.38 11.46
C VAL A 36 -8.46 -16.38 10.88
N THR A 37 -8.26 -15.58 9.90
CA THR A 37 -6.93 -15.22 9.44
C THR A 37 -6.51 -13.98 10.26
N ILE A 38 -5.29 -13.94 10.79
CA ILE A 38 -4.72 -12.73 11.46
C ILE A 38 -4.62 -11.57 10.49
N VAL A 39 -4.63 -11.86 9.22
CA VAL A 39 -5.06 -10.97 8.19
C VAL A 39 -6.57 -11.13 8.15
N ALA A 40 -7.24 -10.47 9.09
CA ALA A 40 -8.68 -10.51 9.15
C ALA A 40 -9.21 -10.18 7.77
N THR A 41 -9.84 -11.18 7.15
CA THR A 41 -10.85 -10.86 6.19
C THR A 41 -12.15 -10.84 6.96
N PRO A 42 -12.59 -9.71 7.47
CA PRO A 42 -13.96 -9.61 7.85
C PRO A 42 -14.74 -9.62 6.54
N ALA A 43 -15.83 -10.29 6.50
CA ALA A 43 -16.89 -9.83 5.63
C ALA A 43 -17.00 -8.31 5.89
N GLU A 44 -16.87 -7.46 4.88
CA GLU A 44 -16.89 -5.98 4.97
C GLU A 44 -18.04 -5.49 5.86
N ARG A 45 -19.10 -6.27 5.93
CA ARG A 45 -20.27 -6.04 6.77
C ARG A 45 -20.06 -6.37 8.26
N ALA A 46 -19.14 -7.23 8.62
CA ALA A 46 -19.02 -7.75 9.98
C ALA A 46 -18.13 -6.90 10.92
N GLN A 47 -17.48 -5.84 10.42
CA GLN A 47 -16.62 -4.96 11.24
C GLN A 47 -17.30 -3.63 11.54
N PRO A 48 -17.09 -3.06 12.74
CA PRO A 48 -17.53 -1.72 13.08
C PRO A 48 -16.57 -0.65 12.53
N ALA A 49 -16.23 -0.75 11.25
CA ALA A 49 -15.33 0.15 10.55
C ALA A 49 -15.55 0.09 9.05
N LYS A 50 -15.15 1.15 8.33
CA LYS A 50 -15.06 1.17 6.88
C LYS A 50 -13.89 0.28 6.43
N ALA A 51 -14.15 -0.61 5.49
CA ALA A 51 -13.15 -1.43 4.83
C ALA A 51 -13.58 -1.74 3.41
N THR A 52 -12.63 -1.73 2.48
CA THR A 52 -12.84 -2.05 1.06
C THR A 52 -12.03 -3.27 0.69
N ARG A 53 -12.63 -4.17 -0.09
CA ARG A 53 -11.93 -5.34 -0.59
C ARG A 53 -11.86 -5.33 -2.11
N VAL A 54 -10.64 -5.48 -2.62
CA VAL A 54 -10.36 -5.61 -4.05
C VAL A 54 -9.97 -7.05 -4.34
N ASP A 55 -10.77 -7.78 -5.09
CA ASP A 55 -10.48 -9.17 -5.45
C ASP A 55 -9.60 -9.29 -6.70
N SER A 56 -9.08 -10.48 -6.96
CA SER A 56 -8.22 -10.74 -8.12
C SER A 56 -8.91 -10.52 -9.48
N THR A 57 -10.24 -10.50 -9.53
CA THR A 57 -10.99 -10.20 -10.75
C THR A 57 -10.94 -8.70 -11.02
N ALA A 58 -11.18 -7.88 -10.02
CA ALA A 58 -11.05 -6.43 -10.11
C ALA A 58 -9.61 -6.04 -10.51
N VAL A 59 -8.59 -6.64 -9.88
CA VAL A 59 -7.18 -6.42 -10.23
C VAL A 59 -6.91 -6.71 -11.72
N ARG A 60 -7.41 -7.84 -12.22
CA ARG A 60 -7.17 -8.25 -13.62
C ARG A 60 -7.96 -7.47 -14.66
N LEU A 61 -9.10 -6.90 -14.29
CA LEU A 61 -9.93 -6.11 -15.20
C LEU A 61 -9.50 -4.65 -15.29
N THR A 62 -8.71 -4.19 -14.34
CA THR A 62 -8.28 -2.80 -14.27
C THR A 62 -7.11 -2.54 -15.21
N PRO A 63 -7.24 -1.63 -16.18
CA PRO A 63 -6.15 -1.29 -17.10
C PRO A 63 -5.17 -0.33 -16.39
N ALA A 64 -4.37 -0.86 -15.48
CA ALA A 64 -3.42 -0.09 -14.70
C ALA A 64 -1.97 -0.34 -15.14
N ALA A 65 -1.17 0.71 -15.14
CA ALA A 65 0.26 0.64 -15.41
C ALA A 65 1.03 0.22 -14.15
N THR A 66 0.59 0.70 -13.01
CA THR A 66 1.22 0.57 -11.70
C THR A 66 0.24 0.00 -10.66
N PRO A 67 0.73 -0.56 -9.56
CA PRO A 67 -0.12 -0.90 -8.41
C PRO A 67 -0.83 0.32 -7.80
N TYR A 68 -0.21 1.49 -7.82
CA TYR A 68 -0.82 2.75 -7.37
C TYR A 68 -2.08 3.05 -8.16
N GLU A 69 -1.98 3.02 -9.48
CA GLU A 69 -3.12 3.26 -10.35
C GLU A 69 -4.21 2.20 -10.22
N MET A 70 -3.82 0.95 -10.04
CA MET A 70 -4.78 -0.13 -9.78
C MET A 70 -5.64 0.18 -8.55
N LEU A 71 -5.04 0.61 -7.45
CA LEU A 71 -5.76 0.93 -6.22
C LEU A 71 -6.54 2.25 -6.33
N ARG A 72 -6.04 3.24 -7.07
CA ARG A 72 -6.80 4.45 -7.41
C ARG A 72 -8.13 4.10 -8.09
N GLN A 73 -8.12 3.16 -9.04
CA GLN A 73 -9.31 2.78 -9.80
C GLN A 73 -10.24 1.81 -9.06
N THR A 74 -9.71 1.00 -8.15
CA THR A 74 -10.46 -0.09 -7.51
C THR A 74 -10.85 0.18 -6.07
N ALA A 75 -10.10 1.00 -5.36
CA ALA A 75 -10.31 1.34 -3.95
C ALA A 75 -10.51 2.85 -3.73
N GLY A 76 -10.59 3.65 -4.79
CA GLY A 76 -10.84 5.08 -4.69
C GLY A 76 -9.78 5.86 -3.91
N LEU A 77 -8.55 5.36 -3.83
CA LEU A 77 -7.47 6.05 -3.14
C LEU A 77 -7.03 7.30 -3.91
N GLU A 78 -6.69 8.34 -3.20
CA GLU A 78 -5.98 9.48 -3.77
C GLU A 78 -4.54 9.05 -4.06
N VAL A 79 -4.08 9.24 -5.29
CA VAL A 79 -2.73 8.87 -5.72
C VAL A 79 -2.17 9.99 -6.57
N HIS A 80 -0.92 10.35 -6.29
CA HIS A 80 -0.15 11.33 -7.03
C HIS A 80 1.16 10.67 -7.48
N GLU A 81 1.19 10.21 -8.74
CA GLU A 81 2.39 9.56 -9.27
C GLU A 81 3.46 10.60 -9.58
N GLN A 82 4.64 10.43 -9.00
CA GLN A 82 5.73 11.39 -9.15
C GLN A 82 6.39 11.39 -10.53
N GLY A 83 6.20 10.32 -11.30
CA GLY A 83 6.69 10.22 -12.69
C GLY A 83 8.21 10.08 -12.83
N GLN A 84 8.94 9.86 -11.74
CA GLN A 84 10.41 9.79 -11.72
C GLN A 84 10.95 8.36 -11.90
N GLY A 85 10.07 7.39 -12.15
CA GLY A 85 10.42 6.00 -12.40
C GLY A 85 9.90 5.00 -11.37
N PRO A 86 9.92 3.70 -11.67
CA PRO A 86 9.23 2.68 -10.87
C PRO A 86 9.93 2.30 -9.55
N GLY A 87 11.06 2.88 -9.23
CA GLY A 87 11.73 2.72 -7.93
C GLY A 87 11.67 3.96 -7.07
N PHE A 88 11.00 5.01 -7.56
CA PHE A 88 10.68 6.22 -6.83
C PHE A 88 9.22 6.13 -6.39
N ALA A 89 8.98 6.03 -5.10
CA ALA A 89 7.63 5.82 -4.58
C ALA A 89 6.74 7.00 -4.90
N SER A 90 5.49 6.71 -5.25
CA SER A 90 4.46 7.72 -5.48
C SER A 90 3.66 7.96 -4.21
N ASP A 91 3.00 9.10 -4.13
CA ASP A 91 2.16 9.42 -2.99
C ASP A 91 0.83 8.69 -3.10
N ALA A 92 0.39 8.14 -2.00
CA ALA A 92 -0.94 7.60 -1.86
C ALA A 92 -1.55 8.10 -0.55
N ALA A 93 -2.79 8.55 -0.62
CA ALA A 93 -3.45 9.23 0.47
C ALA A 93 -4.86 8.67 0.70
N MET A 94 -5.33 8.86 1.92
CA MET A 94 -6.63 8.44 2.38
C MET A 94 -7.15 9.43 3.43
N ARG A 95 -8.43 9.79 3.39
CA ARG A 95 -9.07 10.64 4.41
C ARG A 95 -8.38 11.99 4.65
N GLY A 96 -7.79 12.59 3.60
CA GLY A 96 -7.09 13.87 3.73
C GLY A 96 -5.72 13.79 4.40
N PHE A 97 -5.13 12.60 4.44
CA PHE A 97 -3.71 12.43 4.69
C PHE A 97 -2.99 12.46 3.34
N SER A 98 -1.97 13.28 3.27
CA SER A 98 -1.12 13.43 2.10
C SER A 98 0.30 13.54 2.60
N SER A 99 0.90 12.40 2.82
CA SER A 99 2.31 12.32 3.13
C SER A 99 3.09 11.95 1.89
N ASP A 100 4.26 12.50 1.79
CA ASP A 100 5.23 12.13 0.77
C ASP A 100 5.49 10.63 0.82
N HIS A 101 5.51 9.99 -0.35
CA HIS A 101 5.76 8.55 -0.51
C HIS A 101 4.83 7.62 0.30
N ALA A 102 3.56 8.00 0.47
CA ALA A 102 2.51 7.19 1.11
C ALA A 102 2.80 6.74 2.55
N THR A 103 3.55 7.53 3.31
CA THR A 103 4.05 7.14 4.64
C THR A 103 2.97 7.02 5.71
N ASP A 104 1.80 7.67 5.54
CA ASP A 104 0.67 7.60 6.49
C ASP A 104 -0.20 6.34 6.32
N ILE A 105 0.10 5.50 5.33
CA ILE A 105 -0.61 4.25 5.07
C ILE A 105 0.33 3.07 5.34
N ALA A 106 -0.09 2.15 6.21
CA ALA A 106 0.66 0.91 6.40
C ALA A 106 0.37 -0.05 5.25
N LEU A 107 1.41 -0.46 4.50
CA LEU A 107 1.32 -1.50 3.49
C LEU A 107 1.85 -2.82 4.05
N TRP A 108 1.04 -3.87 3.94
CA TRP A 108 1.41 -5.22 4.34
C TRP A 108 1.22 -6.22 3.19
N VAL A 109 2.15 -7.15 3.04
CA VAL A 109 2.06 -8.24 2.07
C VAL A 109 2.24 -9.57 2.79
N ASP A 110 1.20 -10.40 2.83
CA ASP A 110 1.18 -11.70 3.51
C ASP A 110 1.67 -11.68 4.98
N GLY A 111 1.44 -10.57 5.69
CA GLY A 111 1.85 -10.39 7.07
C GLY A 111 3.26 -9.81 7.26
N VAL A 112 3.88 -9.30 6.19
CA VAL A 112 5.15 -8.56 6.25
C VAL A 112 4.90 -7.07 5.98
N PRO A 113 5.33 -6.15 6.86
CA PRO A 113 5.22 -4.71 6.63
C PRO A 113 6.22 -4.26 5.57
N ILE A 114 5.76 -3.40 4.66
CA ILE A 114 6.56 -2.89 3.52
C ILE A 114 7.19 -1.55 3.82
N ASN A 115 6.49 -0.67 4.56
CA ASN A 115 7.02 0.63 4.95
C ASN A 115 8.43 0.51 5.53
N GLU A 116 9.29 1.44 5.17
CA GLU A 116 10.70 1.48 5.54
C GLU A 116 10.92 2.53 6.63
N PRO A 117 10.97 2.16 7.93
CA PRO A 117 10.94 3.12 9.04
C PRO A 117 12.24 3.92 9.20
N VAL A 118 13.33 3.44 8.64
CA VAL A 118 14.63 4.15 8.59
C VAL A 118 15.04 4.28 7.12
N ASN A 119 14.57 5.35 6.48
CA ASN A 119 14.87 5.66 5.08
C ASN A 119 15.45 7.08 5.01
N GLY A 120 16.51 7.29 4.23
CA GLY A 120 17.17 8.58 4.13
C GLY A 120 16.46 9.57 3.21
N HIS A 121 15.60 9.09 2.32
CA HIS A 121 14.88 9.96 1.40
C HIS A 121 13.57 10.49 2.00
N SER A 122 12.83 9.62 2.69
CA SER A 122 11.54 9.98 3.30
C SER A 122 11.18 9.06 4.47
N GLU A 123 10.48 9.63 5.43
CA GLU A 123 10.00 8.95 6.64
C GLU A 123 9.04 7.81 6.30
N GLY A 124 9.43 6.56 6.57
CA GLY A 124 8.56 5.41 6.37
C GLY A 124 8.24 5.10 4.92
N TYR A 125 9.17 5.44 4.02
CA TYR A 125 9.10 5.25 2.57
C TYR A 125 8.33 3.99 2.17
N ASN A 126 7.29 4.14 1.35
CA ASN A 126 6.30 3.10 1.08
C ASN A 126 6.10 2.90 -0.42
N ASP A 127 7.01 2.16 -1.04
CA ASP A 127 6.98 1.93 -2.48
C ASP A 127 6.09 0.73 -2.86
N TRP A 128 4.93 1.02 -3.43
CA TRP A 128 3.98 0.00 -3.89
C TRP A 128 4.37 -0.63 -5.24
N ALA A 129 5.35 -0.08 -5.96
CA ALA A 129 5.86 -0.67 -7.19
C ALA A 129 6.47 -2.07 -6.98
N VAL A 130 6.86 -2.38 -5.74
CA VAL A 130 7.38 -3.71 -5.37
C VAL A 130 6.32 -4.82 -5.43
N LEU A 131 5.03 -4.49 -5.41
CA LEU A 131 3.96 -5.47 -5.51
C LEU A 131 4.01 -6.21 -6.86
N PHE A 132 3.79 -7.53 -6.83
CA PHE A 132 3.69 -8.38 -8.01
C PHE A 132 2.22 -8.52 -8.42
N PRO A 133 1.69 -7.72 -9.38
CA PRO A 133 0.25 -7.62 -9.61
C PRO A 133 -0.41 -8.94 -9.98
N ALA A 134 0.25 -9.79 -10.79
CA ALA A 134 -0.30 -11.08 -11.19
C ALA A 134 -0.38 -12.10 -10.04
N GLY A 135 0.40 -11.88 -8.98
CA GLY A 135 0.39 -12.69 -7.77
C GLY A 135 -0.61 -12.22 -6.71
N ILE A 136 -1.33 -11.13 -6.92
CA ILE A 136 -2.30 -10.63 -5.95
C ILE A 136 -3.57 -11.50 -5.99
N GLN A 137 -3.93 -12.06 -4.84
CA GLN A 137 -5.20 -12.75 -4.64
C GLN A 137 -6.30 -11.75 -4.29
N ASP A 138 -6.06 -10.90 -3.33
CA ASP A 138 -6.95 -9.82 -2.92
C ASP A 138 -6.19 -8.75 -2.11
N VAL A 139 -6.81 -7.60 -1.97
CA VAL A 139 -6.33 -6.48 -1.17
C VAL A 139 -7.46 -6.03 -0.24
N ASP A 140 -7.19 -5.98 1.05
CA ASP A 140 -8.08 -5.37 2.03
C ASP A 140 -7.55 -3.96 2.36
N VAL A 141 -8.37 -2.94 2.14
CA VAL A 141 -8.09 -1.55 2.50
C VAL A 141 -8.90 -1.20 3.73
N LEU A 142 -8.24 -0.97 4.85
CA LEU A 142 -8.85 -0.55 6.11
C LEU A 142 -8.72 0.97 6.24
N HIS A 143 -9.82 1.66 6.44
CA HIS A 143 -9.83 3.12 6.58
C HIS A 143 -9.66 3.51 8.05
N GLY A 144 -8.55 4.18 8.36
CA GLY A 144 -8.16 4.56 9.71
C GLY A 144 -7.51 3.45 10.53
N PRO A 145 -7.02 3.77 11.74
CA PRO A 145 -6.29 2.85 12.61
C PRO A 145 -7.22 1.94 13.43
N THR A 146 -8.11 1.20 12.79
CA THR A 146 -9.23 0.49 13.43
C THR A 146 -8.89 -0.88 14.00
N SER A 147 -7.74 -1.46 13.69
CA SER A 147 -7.29 -2.78 14.17
C SER A 147 -6.03 -2.68 15.04
N ALA A 148 -5.96 -3.44 16.12
CA ALA A 148 -4.78 -3.55 16.97
C ALA A 148 -3.66 -4.41 16.35
N LEU A 149 -3.93 -5.11 15.25
CA LEU A 149 -2.94 -5.91 14.52
C LEU A 149 -1.92 -5.04 13.80
N PHE A 150 -2.28 -3.80 13.46
CA PHE A 150 -1.45 -2.86 12.71
C PHE A 150 -1.12 -1.65 13.59
N GLY A 151 0.17 -1.30 13.65
CA GLY A 151 0.67 -0.22 14.50
C GLY A 151 1.26 0.92 13.67
N ASN A 152 2.58 0.99 13.62
CA ASN A 152 3.30 2.06 12.95
C ASN A 152 2.86 2.24 11.49
N PHE A 153 2.76 3.51 11.02
CA PHE A 153 2.30 3.94 9.70
C PHE A 153 0.81 3.70 9.40
N ALA A 154 0.04 3.07 10.30
CA ALA A 154 -1.40 2.91 10.12
C ALA A 154 -2.19 4.17 10.53
N LEU A 155 -1.71 5.36 10.21
CA LEU A 155 -2.32 6.63 10.57
C LEU A 155 -3.62 6.86 9.80
N ALA A 156 -3.52 6.92 8.46
CA ALA A 156 -4.66 7.06 7.56
C ALA A 156 -5.42 5.73 7.38
N GLY A 157 -4.71 4.62 7.41
CA GLY A 157 -5.27 3.29 7.21
C GLY A 157 -4.24 2.23 6.88
N VAL A 158 -4.73 1.10 6.40
CA VAL A 158 -3.90 -0.07 6.06
C VAL A 158 -4.29 -0.61 4.70
N VAL A 159 -3.30 -0.86 3.86
CA VAL A 159 -3.44 -1.66 2.63
C VAL A 159 -2.79 -3.01 2.89
N ASN A 160 -3.59 -4.05 2.92
CA ASN A 160 -3.15 -5.39 3.26
C ASN A 160 -3.36 -6.34 2.09
N VAL A 161 -2.25 -6.71 1.45
CA VAL A 161 -2.21 -7.54 0.25
C VAL A 161 -2.02 -9.00 0.63
N ARG A 162 -2.84 -9.86 0.06
CA ARG A 162 -2.62 -11.31 0.07
C ARG A 162 -2.23 -11.80 -1.30
N THR A 163 -1.18 -12.61 -1.36
CA THR A 163 -0.74 -13.22 -2.60
C THR A 163 -1.41 -14.59 -2.83
N ILE A 164 -1.43 -15.01 -4.07
CA ILE A 164 -1.93 -16.33 -4.49
C ILE A 164 -1.06 -17.41 -3.84
N ASP A 165 -1.71 -18.36 -3.17
CA ASP A 165 -1.03 -19.49 -2.54
C ASP A 165 -0.93 -20.71 -3.46
N ARG A 166 -1.79 -20.80 -4.48
CA ARG A 166 -1.84 -21.93 -5.41
C ARG A 166 -2.51 -21.55 -6.72
N ILE A 167 -1.95 -22.03 -7.83
CA ILE A 167 -2.62 -22.06 -9.14
C ILE A 167 -2.56 -23.49 -9.69
N ARG A 168 -3.48 -23.83 -10.58
CA ARG A 168 -3.46 -25.12 -11.29
C ARG A 168 -2.84 -24.93 -12.67
N GLY A 169 -1.76 -25.70 -12.93
CA GLY A 169 -1.05 -25.63 -14.20
C GLY A 169 -0.17 -24.40 -14.34
N SER A 170 0.05 -23.99 -15.56
CA SER A 170 0.92 -22.86 -15.90
C SER A 170 0.16 -21.83 -16.72
N GLU A 171 0.54 -20.58 -16.58
CA GLU A 171 0.04 -19.49 -17.42
C GLU A 171 1.19 -18.58 -17.86
N ILE A 172 1.11 -18.11 -19.10
CA ILE A 172 2.02 -17.12 -19.65
C ILE A 172 1.16 -15.98 -20.21
N THR A 173 1.50 -14.76 -19.86
CA THR A 173 0.85 -13.54 -20.34
C THR A 173 1.87 -12.65 -21.03
N ALA A 174 1.66 -12.38 -22.30
CA ALA A 174 2.40 -11.33 -23.01
C ALA A 174 1.58 -10.02 -22.92
N THR A 175 2.26 -8.91 -22.67
CA THR A 175 1.65 -7.58 -22.56
C THR A 175 2.33 -6.60 -23.49
N GLY A 176 1.57 -5.62 -24.00
CA GLY A 176 2.07 -4.54 -24.82
C GLY A 176 1.21 -3.31 -24.66
N GLY A 177 1.65 -2.18 -25.21
CA GLY A 177 0.87 -0.95 -25.10
C GLY A 177 1.56 0.28 -25.67
N SER A 178 0.94 1.42 -25.40
CA SER A 178 1.48 2.74 -25.73
C SER A 178 2.86 2.96 -25.12
N PHE A 179 3.57 3.93 -25.61
CA PHE A 179 4.88 4.38 -25.12
C PHE A 179 5.96 3.28 -25.10
N GLY A 180 5.85 2.32 -26.05
CA GLY A 180 6.81 1.22 -26.17
C GLY A 180 6.76 0.20 -25.05
N ARG A 181 5.63 0.11 -24.34
CA ARG A 181 5.40 -0.89 -23.29
C ARG A 181 5.42 -2.29 -23.88
N ALA A 182 6.19 -3.18 -23.28
CA ALA A 182 6.23 -4.60 -23.59
C ALA A 182 6.58 -5.39 -22.32
N GLY A 183 6.00 -6.57 -22.17
CA GLY A 183 6.28 -7.40 -20.99
C GLY A 183 5.82 -8.83 -21.14
N ILE A 184 6.29 -9.65 -20.23
CA ILE A 184 5.92 -11.05 -20.09
C ILE A 184 5.75 -11.39 -18.61
N ILE A 185 4.72 -12.18 -18.31
CA ILE A 185 4.47 -12.76 -16.99
C ILE A 185 4.34 -14.27 -17.18
N ALA A 186 5.11 -15.05 -16.44
CA ALA A 186 5.00 -16.49 -16.39
C ALA A 186 4.68 -16.92 -14.96
N MET A 187 3.65 -17.74 -14.79
CA MET A 187 3.29 -18.31 -13.49
C MET A 187 3.07 -19.79 -13.64
N THR A 188 3.53 -20.58 -12.68
CA THR A 188 3.31 -22.01 -12.64
C THR A 188 2.97 -22.46 -11.24
N GLY A 189 1.93 -23.30 -11.14
CA GLY A 189 1.57 -23.98 -9.92
C GLY A 189 2.19 -25.37 -9.89
N PHE A 190 2.47 -25.85 -8.71
CA PHE A 190 2.89 -27.23 -8.47
C PHE A 190 2.18 -27.77 -7.24
N ASP A 191 1.82 -29.04 -7.30
CA ASP A 191 1.27 -29.77 -6.17
C ASP A 191 2.37 -30.64 -5.55
N HIS A 192 2.40 -30.69 -4.23
CA HIS A 192 3.29 -31.53 -3.45
C HIS A 192 2.46 -32.54 -2.67
N GLY A 193 1.97 -33.55 -3.41
CA GLY A 193 1.00 -34.50 -2.90
C GLY A 193 -0.35 -33.86 -2.52
N SER A 194 -1.15 -34.57 -1.71
CA SER A 194 -2.44 -34.10 -1.24
C SER A 194 -2.35 -33.03 -0.15
N ARG A 195 -1.16 -32.81 0.42
CA ARG A 195 -0.95 -31.96 1.60
C ARG A 195 -0.38 -30.58 1.29
N GLY A 196 0.02 -30.30 0.06
CA GLY A 196 0.67 -29.05 -0.22
C GLY A 196 0.79 -28.73 -1.69
N GLY A 197 1.29 -27.56 -1.97
CA GLY A 197 1.56 -27.04 -3.29
C GLY A 197 2.09 -25.64 -3.20
N GLY A 198 2.27 -25.02 -4.35
CA GLY A 198 2.78 -23.66 -4.39
C GLY A 198 2.64 -23.04 -5.75
N VAL A 199 3.22 -21.86 -5.87
CA VAL A 199 3.26 -21.05 -7.07
C VAL A 199 4.63 -20.40 -7.23
N LEU A 200 5.10 -20.37 -8.47
CA LEU A 200 6.25 -19.58 -8.90
C LEU A 200 5.77 -18.60 -9.95
N GLY A 201 6.19 -17.36 -9.86
CA GLY A 201 5.88 -16.27 -10.79
C GLY A 201 7.12 -15.49 -11.16
N LEU A 202 7.23 -15.11 -12.43
CA LEU A 202 8.24 -14.20 -12.95
C LEU A 202 7.55 -13.17 -13.83
N ARG A 203 7.97 -11.91 -13.73
CA ARG A 203 7.53 -10.80 -14.58
C ARG A 203 8.73 -10.01 -15.05
N TYR A 204 8.72 -9.71 -16.33
CA TYR A 204 9.58 -8.69 -16.92
C TYR A 204 8.70 -7.68 -17.65
N GLN A 205 8.97 -6.39 -17.49
CA GLN A 205 8.32 -5.31 -18.20
C GLN A 205 9.33 -4.23 -18.52
N ARG A 206 9.19 -3.65 -19.71
CA ARG A 206 9.90 -2.43 -20.11
C ARG A 206 8.92 -1.42 -20.69
N GLU A 207 9.27 -0.16 -20.59
CA GLU A 207 8.53 0.95 -21.21
C GLU A 207 9.52 2.06 -21.57
N ARG A 208 9.27 2.78 -22.66
CA ARG A 208 10.06 3.96 -23.01
C ARG A 208 9.57 5.24 -22.32
N GLY A 209 8.32 5.19 -21.83
CA GLY A 209 7.63 6.35 -21.28
C GLY A 209 7.06 7.29 -22.35
N PHE A 210 6.19 8.21 -21.92
CA PHE A 210 5.57 9.19 -22.80
C PHE A 210 6.37 10.50 -22.91
N ARG A 211 7.36 10.69 -22.03
CA ARG A 211 8.34 11.79 -22.07
C ARG A 211 9.71 11.25 -22.50
N PRO A 212 10.57 12.08 -23.12
CA PRO A 212 11.97 11.72 -23.28
C PRO A 212 12.59 11.40 -21.91
N ASN A 213 13.59 10.53 -21.88
CA ASN A 213 14.28 10.08 -20.65
C ASN A 213 13.39 9.45 -19.58
N ALA A 214 12.21 8.93 -19.94
CA ALA A 214 11.28 8.28 -18.99
C ALA A 214 11.30 6.74 -19.08
N GLY A 215 12.33 6.17 -19.71
CA GLY A 215 12.44 4.74 -19.95
C GLY A 215 12.76 3.94 -18.70
N TYR A 216 12.14 2.75 -18.56
CA TYR A 216 12.42 1.85 -17.46
C TYR A 216 12.29 0.38 -17.84
N ASP A 217 12.90 -0.48 -17.03
CA ASP A 217 12.63 -1.91 -16.97
C ASP A 217 12.45 -2.40 -15.53
N VAL A 218 11.55 -3.37 -15.37
CA VAL A 218 11.25 -4.00 -14.08
C VAL A 218 11.25 -5.50 -14.23
N THR A 219 11.95 -6.19 -13.33
CA THR A 219 11.92 -7.64 -13.16
C THR A 219 11.41 -7.96 -11.77
N GLN A 220 10.43 -8.85 -11.67
CA GLN A 220 9.88 -9.30 -10.39
C GLN A 220 9.80 -10.82 -10.33
N GLY A 221 10.05 -11.36 -9.14
CA GLY A 221 9.88 -12.76 -8.83
C GLY A 221 8.93 -12.94 -7.66
N HIS A 222 8.08 -13.95 -7.74
CA HIS A 222 7.16 -14.37 -6.69
C HIS A 222 7.28 -15.87 -6.49
N ALA A 223 7.44 -16.32 -5.27
CA ALA A 223 7.44 -17.73 -4.91
C ALA A 223 6.64 -17.92 -3.61
N ARG A 224 5.76 -18.91 -3.59
CA ARG A 224 5.05 -19.29 -2.37
C ARG A 224 4.83 -20.80 -2.35
N ILE A 225 5.06 -21.41 -1.19
CA ILE A 225 4.79 -22.81 -0.92
C ILE A 225 3.98 -22.94 0.36
N VAL A 226 2.92 -23.74 0.31
CA VAL A 226 2.08 -24.04 1.47
C VAL A 226 2.04 -25.56 1.66
N HIS A 227 2.36 -26.01 2.86
CA HIS A 227 2.41 -27.45 3.19
C HIS A 227 1.74 -27.72 4.52
N ASP A 228 0.77 -28.63 4.51
CA ASP A 228 0.11 -29.15 5.70
C ASP A 228 0.94 -30.34 6.24
N ILE A 229 1.61 -30.11 7.37
CA ILE A 229 2.42 -31.15 8.03
C ILE A 229 1.60 -32.09 8.93
N GLY A 230 0.28 -31.91 8.98
CA GLY A 230 -0.64 -32.72 9.78
C GLY A 230 -0.97 -32.11 11.14
N SER A 231 -1.88 -32.74 11.85
CA SER A 231 -2.32 -32.30 13.20
C SER A 231 -2.80 -30.84 13.27
N GLY A 232 -3.34 -30.30 12.17
CA GLY A 232 -3.79 -28.91 12.08
C GLY A 232 -2.66 -27.88 11.92
N THR A 233 -1.45 -28.34 11.54
CA THR A 233 -0.29 -27.47 11.37
C THR A 233 0.03 -27.25 9.91
N THR A 234 0.22 -26.02 9.50
CA THR A 234 0.57 -25.61 8.14
C THR A 234 1.79 -24.70 8.16
N ILE A 235 2.75 -24.98 7.30
CA ILE A 235 3.87 -24.08 6.97
C ILE A 235 3.53 -23.37 5.66
N ASP A 236 3.75 -22.05 5.63
CA ASP A 236 3.55 -21.18 4.48
C ASP A 236 4.81 -20.31 4.32
N ALA A 237 5.62 -20.60 3.34
CA ALA A 237 6.84 -19.86 3.05
C ALA A 237 6.70 -19.11 1.73
N GLY A 238 7.26 -17.91 1.65
CA GLY A 238 7.21 -17.07 0.46
C GLY A 238 8.44 -16.21 0.29
N ALA A 239 8.69 -15.84 -0.95
CA ALA A 239 9.74 -14.88 -1.34
C ALA A 239 9.25 -13.96 -2.44
N GLU A 240 9.58 -12.69 -2.33
CA GLU A 240 9.31 -11.63 -3.31
C GLU A 240 10.64 -10.99 -3.71
N LEU A 241 10.86 -10.87 -5.01
CA LEU A 241 12.03 -10.23 -5.58
C LEU A 241 11.59 -9.07 -6.47
N TYR A 242 12.28 -7.96 -6.36
CA TYR A 242 12.07 -6.79 -7.20
C TYR A 242 13.40 -6.24 -7.70
N GLY A 243 13.48 -5.93 -8.99
CA GLY A 243 14.56 -5.22 -9.62
C GLY A 243 14.02 -4.24 -10.65
N GLY A 244 14.30 -2.97 -10.51
CA GLY A 244 13.96 -1.91 -11.45
C GLY A 244 15.19 -1.09 -11.80
N ASN A 245 15.28 -0.65 -13.06
CA ASN A 245 16.19 0.38 -13.53
C ASN A 245 15.36 1.40 -14.29
N TRP A 246 15.70 2.67 -14.17
CA TRP A 246 14.95 3.72 -14.84
C TRP A 246 15.81 4.94 -15.13
N ASN A 247 15.38 5.68 -16.13
CA ASN A 247 15.75 7.07 -16.33
C ASN A 247 14.61 7.97 -15.83
N SER A 248 14.94 9.19 -15.46
CA SER A 248 13.96 10.17 -14.98
C SER A 248 13.93 11.38 -15.91
N PRO A 249 12.75 11.82 -16.35
CA PRO A 249 12.61 13.04 -17.15
C PRO A 249 12.70 14.31 -16.31
N GLY A 250 12.67 14.20 -14.99
CA GLY A 250 12.50 15.32 -14.08
C GLY A 250 11.09 15.92 -14.12
N PHE A 251 10.88 16.96 -13.34
CA PHE A 251 9.63 17.69 -13.28
C PHE A 251 9.55 18.76 -14.39
N LEU A 252 8.35 19.26 -14.64
CA LEU A 252 8.09 20.43 -15.47
C LEU A 252 7.86 21.65 -14.58
N SER A 253 8.13 22.83 -15.07
CA SER A 253 7.57 24.05 -14.48
C SER A 253 6.07 24.15 -14.76
N ALA A 254 5.37 25.00 -14.02
CA ALA A 254 3.94 25.25 -14.24
C ALA A 254 3.67 25.78 -15.66
N ASP A 255 4.56 26.62 -16.22
CA ASP A 255 4.45 27.18 -17.55
C ASP A 255 4.66 26.13 -18.64
N GLU A 256 5.67 25.26 -18.50
CA GLU A 256 5.91 24.14 -19.42
C GLU A 256 4.73 23.16 -19.42
N PHE A 257 4.18 22.86 -18.24
CA PHE A 257 2.98 22.02 -18.14
C PHE A 257 1.78 22.69 -18.82
N ALA A 258 1.54 23.98 -18.61
CA ALA A 258 0.45 24.73 -19.25
C ALA A 258 0.61 24.81 -20.77
N ALA A 259 1.84 24.89 -21.26
CA ALA A 259 2.17 24.86 -22.70
C ALA A 259 2.09 23.43 -23.30
N HIS A 260 1.89 22.40 -22.49
CA HIS A 260 1.99 20.98 -22.86
C HIS A 260 3.37 20.60 -23.45
N ASP A 261 4.42 21.26 -23.00
CA ASP A 261 5.80 20.98 -23.42
C ASP A 261 6.37 19.79 -22.65
N TYR A 262 5.94 18.60 -23.04
CA TYR A 262 6.36 17.35 -22.38
C TYR A 262 7.72 16.84 -22.85
N ASP A 263 8.34 17.50 -23.83
CA ASP A 263 9.66 17.13 -24.35
C ASP A 263 10.82 17.66 -23.49
N VAL A 264 10.53 18.56 -22.56
CA VAL A 264 11.53 19.06 -21.59
C VAL A 264 12.03 17.94 -20.70
N VAL A 265 13.34 17.88 -20.52
CA VAL A 265 14.04 16.97 -19.60
C VAL A 265 14.95 17.82 -18.71
N SER A 266 14.75 17.77 -17.41
CA SER A 266 15.53 18.55 -16.45
C SER A 266 17.02 18.20 -16.51
N ASN A 267 17.33 16.91 -16.51
CA ASN A 267 18.69 16.39 -16.66
C ASN A 267 18.65 15.00 -17.32
N PRO A 268 19.28 14.78 -18.49
CA PRO A 268 19.27 13.48 -19.16
C PRO A 268 20.04 12.39 -18.42
N THR A 269 20.78 12.74 -17.38
CA THR A 269 21.49 11.79 -16.52
C THR A 269 20.70 11.39 -15.26
N ASP A 270 19.52 11.95 -15.02
CA ASP A 270 18.65 11.54 -13.92
C ASP A 270 18.10 10.12 -14.10
N GLY A 271 17.82 9.46 -13.01
CA GLY A 271 17.31 8.09 -12.97
C GLY A 271 17.94 7.28 -11.84
N GLY A 272 17.81 5.97 -11.88
CA GLY A 272 18.34 5.15 -10.80
C GLY A 272 18.07 3.66 -10.95
N TYR A 273 18.27 2.95 -9.87
CA TYR A 273 17.88 1.55 -9.75
C TYR A 273 17.38 1.21 -8.35
N LYS A 274 16.54 0.16 -8.26
CA LYS A 274 16.13 -0.46 -7.00
C LYS A 274 16.24 -1.96 -7.09
N ARG A 275 16.74 -2.57 -6.03
CA ARG A 275 16.78 -4.02 -5.83
C ARG A 275 16.22 -4.31 -4.45
N ARG A 276 15.27 -5.24 -4.37
CA ARG A 276 14.66 -5.64 -3.10
C ARG A 276 14.40 -7.13 -3.08
N ALA A 277 14.69 -7.76 -1.96
CA ALA A 277 14.31 -9.13 -1.64
C ALA A 277 13.54 -9.14 -0.31
N GLN A 278 12.55 -10.01 -0.23
CA GLN A 278 11.76 -10.27 0.97
C GLN A 278 11.50 -11.76 1.06
N GLU A 279 11.83 -12.35 2.19
CA GLU A 279 11.51 -13.73 2.49
C GLU A 279 10.66 -13.80 3.75
N ARG A 280 9.75 -14.77 3.80
CA ARG A 280 8.92 -15.04 4.98
C ARG A 280 8.68 -16.52 5.19
N VAL A 281 8.48 -16.88 6.46
CA VAL A 281 7.96 -18.19 6.86
C VAL A 281 6.86 -17.96 7.90
N SER A 282 5.68 -18.52 7.64
CA SER A 282 4.56 -18.51 8.56
C SER A 282 4.25 -19.92 9.03
N LEU A 283 4.16 -20.10 10.33
CA LEU A 283 3.64 -21.31 10.96
C LEU A 283 2.21 -21.03 11.44
N ARG A 284 1.28 -21.88 11.04
CA ARG A 284 -0.13 -21.84 11.47
C ARG A 284 -0.47 -23.16 12.15
N MET A 285 -1.01 -23.09 13.37
CA MET A 285 -1.38 -24.27 14.15
C MET A 285 -2.81 -24.12 14.68
N LEU A 286 -3.59 -25.17 14.50
CA LEU A 286 -4.95 -25.28 14.98
C LEU A 286 -5.02 -26.37 16.06
N PHE A 287 -5.36 -26.03 17.29
CA PHE A 287 -5.50 -26.97 18.39
C PHE A 287 -6.75 -26.64 19.23
N GLY A 288 -7.73 -27.52 19.15
CA GLY A 288 -9.04 -27.29 19.78
C GLY A 288 -9.75 -26.06 19.21
N ASN A 289 -10.06 -25.10 20.05
CA ASN A 289 -10.67 -23.82 19.68
C ASN A 289 -9.64 -22.69 19.60
N MET A 290 -8.35 -23.01 19.54
CA MET A 290 -7.26 -22.05 19.45
C MET A 290 -6.59 -22.13 18.08
N PHE A 291 -6.23 -20.97 17.55
CA PHE A 291 -5.45 -20.81 16.34
C PHE A 291 -4.21 -19.97 16.64
N TRP A 292 -3.04 -20.53 16.44
CA TRP A 292 -1.78 -19.82 16.56
C TRP A 292 -1.17 -19.58 15.18
N ARG A 293 -0.73 -18.36 14.95
CA ARG A 293 0.06 -17.98 13.79
C ARG A 293 1.29 -17.21 14.22
N THR A 294 2.43 -17.60 13.64
CA THR A 294 3.68 -16.83 13.73
C THR A 294 4.21 -16.65 12.32
N THR A 295 4.61 -15.45 11.99
CA THR A 295 5.28 -15.11 10.72
C THR A 295 6.60 -14.45 11.05
N ALA A 296 7.70 -15.04 10.60
CA ALA A 296 9.04 -14.44 10.62
C ALA A 296 9.42 -14.02 9.20
N TYR A 297 10.15 -12.92 9.06
CA TYR A 297 10.54 -12.39 7.77
C TYR A 297 11.91 -11.69 7.81
N ALA A 298 12.51 -11.62 6.63
CA ALA A 298 13.72 -10.84 6.35
C ALA A 298 13.47 -9.96 5.11
N THR A 299 14.04 -8.78 5.10
CA THR A 299 14.04 -7.87 3.96
C THR A 299 15.44 -7.33 3.70
N GLN A 300 15.78 -7.16 2.43
CA GLN A 300 17.04 -6.56 2.00
C GLN A 300 16.75 -5.64 0.83
N GLY A 301 17.44 -4.51 0.76
CA GLY A 301 17.28 -3.55 -0.33
C GLY A 301 18.54 -2.78 -0.64
N ARG A 302 18.63 -2.37 -1.89
CA ARG A 302 19.55 -1.32 -2.38
C ARG A 302 18.79 -0.42 -3.31
N TRP A 303 18.98 0.87 -3.16
CA TRP A 303 18.36 1.88 -3.97
C TRP A 303 19.39 2.96 -4.31
N GLN A 304 19.36 3.47 -5.54
CA GLN A 304 20.16 4.60 -5.97
C GLN A 304 19.26 5.49 -6.83
N LEU A 305 19.32 6.77 -6.57
CA LEU A 305 18.61 7.81 -7.30
C LEU A 305 19.59 8.93 -7.67
N PHE A 306 19.54 9.35 -8.92
CA PHE A 306 20.07 10.63 -9.37
C PHE A 306 18.86 11.50 -9.74
N LEU A 307 18.70 12.62 -9.07
CA LEU A 307 17.58 13.52 -9.27
C LEU A 307 18.05 14.97 -9.24
N THR A 308 17.68 15.70 -10.29
CA THR A 308 17.85 17.15 -10.37
C THR A 308 16.55 17.79 -9.91
N ILE A 309 16.62 18.52 -8.81
CA ILE A 309 15.51 19.33 -8.32
C ILE A 309 15.71 20.74 -8.88
N PRO A 310 14.76 21.28 -9.65
CA PRO A 310 14.83 22.67 -10.11
C PRO A 310 14.97 23.61 -8.92
N PRO A 311 15.78 24.68 -9.02
CA PRO A 311 15.98 25.59 -7.91
C PRO A 311 14.67 26.31 -7.57
N ALA A 312 14.05 25.91 -6.45
CA ALA A 312 13.12 26.75 -5.76
C ALA A 312 13.92 27.52 -4.72
N GLY A 313 14.15 28.82 -4.94
CA GLY A 313 14.72 29.74 -3.95
C GLY A 313 15.96 29.29 -3.19
N GLY A 314 17.10 29.29 -3.81
CA GLY A 314 18.34 29.67 -3.14
C GLY A 314 19.25 28.58 -2.59
N ARG A 315 18.83 27.36 -2.31
CA ARG A 315 19.75 26.36 -1.76
C ARG A 315 20.45 25.50 -2.83
N PHE A 316 19.80 25.32 -3.95
CA PHE A 316 20.30 24.52 -5.07
C PHE A 316 20.55 25.37 -6.33
N GLU A 317 20.65 26.70 -6.17
CA GLU A 317 21.05 27.58 -7.27
C GLU A 317 22.50 27.33 -7.63
N GLY A 318 22.75 26.90 -8.85
CA GLY A 318 24.07 26.73 -9.41
C GLY A 318 24.32 25.36 -10.03
N SER A 319 25.54 25.18 -10.53
CA SER A 319 26.02 23.86 -10.98
C SER A 319 26.01 22.88 -9.80
N GLY A 320 25.37 21.73 -9.95
CA GLY A 320 25.29 20.72 -8.89
C GLY A 320 23.92 20.61 -8.22
N SER A 321 22.85 21.00 -8.92
CA SER A 321 21.49 20.75 -8.50
C SER A 321 21.09 19.27 -8.58
N GLN A 322 21.91 18.40 -9.18
CA GLN A 322 21.69 16.96 -9.15
C GLN A 322 22.24 16.39 -7.85
N THR A 323 21.45 15.55 -7.20
CA THR A 323 21.87 14.74 -6.06
C THR A 323 21.96 13.28 -6.45
N GLU A 324 22.88 12.54 -5.83
CA GLU A 324 22.92 11.09 -5.81
C GLU A 324 22.56 10.63 -4.42
N GLU A 325 21.52 9.82 -4.31
CA GLU A 325 21.14 9.16 -3.08
C GLU A 325 21.35 7.66 -3.21
N GLU A 326 22.06 7.07 -2.27
CA GLU A 326 22.23 5.61 -2.13
C GLU A 326 21.70 5.15 -0.79
N ASP A 327 20.87 4.11 -0.79
CA ASP A 327 20.37 3.48 0.43
C ASP A 327 20.60 1.96 0.38
N SER A 328 21.29 1.45 1.39
CA SER A 328 21.49 0.02 1.65
C SER A 328 20.83 -0.38 2.95
N ARG A 329 19.86 -1.30 2.88
CA ARG A 329 19.05 -1.65 4.04
C ARG A 329 18.90 -3.14 4.29
N ALA A 330 18.63 -3.46 5.55
CA ALA A 330 18.23 -4.78 6.00
C ALA A 330 17.17 -4.65 7.10
N GLY A 331 16.20 -5.55 7.10
CA GLY A 331 15.18 -5.65 8.12
C GLY A 331 14.91 -7.11 8.48
N LEU A 332 14.64 -7.35 9.76
CA LEU A 332 14.21 -8.63 10.30
C LEU A 332 13.00 -8.39 11.19
N GLY A 333 12.04 -9.29 11.18
CA GLY A 333 10.93 -9.17 12.10
C GLY A 333 10.12 -10.43 12.23
N ALA A 334 9.23 -10.40 13.22
CA ALA A 334 8.27 -11.44 13.47
C ALA A 334 6.98 -10.87 14.04
N THR A 335 5.86 -11.47 13.63
CA THR A 335 4.57 -11.27 14.26
C THR A 335 4.06 -12.60 14.78
N THR A 336 3.51 -12.62 15.98
CA THR A 336 2.88 -13.81 16.55
C THR A 336 1.53 -13.46 17.14
N ALA A 337 0.55 -14.32 16.98
CA ALA A 337 -0.76 -14.15 17.58
C ALA A 337 -1.43 -15.47 17.86
N LEU A 338 -2.04 -15.56 19.03
CA LEU A 338 -2.86 -16.66 19.47
C LEU A 338 -4.30 -16.18 19.57
N THR A 339 -5.18 -16.85 18.86
CA THR A 339 -6.60 -16.52 18.79
C THR A 339 -7.43 -17.65 19.41
N TRP A 340 -8.30 -17.31 20.32
CA TRP A 340 -9.31 -18.21 20.92
C TRP A 340 -10.67 -17.94 20.31
N ALA A 341 -11.27 -18.96 19.72
CA ALA A 341 -12.69 -18.92 19.37
C ALA A 341 -13.53 -19.12 20.63
N LEU A 342 -14.32 -18.12 20.99
CA LEU A 342 -15.25 -18.13 22.11
C LEU A 342 -16.67 -18.45 21.62
N THR A 343 -17.58 -18.82 22.53
CA THR A 343 -18.97 -19.13 22.17
C THR A 343 -19.65 -17.96 21.45
N ARG A 344 -19.36 -16.72 21.84
CA ARG A 344 -19.97 -15.50 21.30
C ARG A 344 -18.95 -14.48 20.80
N GLY A 345 -17.76 -14.90 20.40
CA GLY A 345 -16.74 -13.96 19.98
C GLY A 345 -15.39 -14.59 19.73
N GLU A 346 -14.38 -13.79 19.86
CA GLU A 346 -13.00 -14.15 19.63
C GLU A 346 -12.08 -13.28 20.49
N LEU A 347 -11.01 -13.86 20.97
CA LEU A 347 -9.93 -13.13 21.65
C LEU A 347 -8.62 -13.46 20.97
N THR A 348 -7.90 -12.45 20.54
CA THR A 348 -6.55 -12.55 19.97
C THR A 348 -5.57 -11.80 20.88
N VAL A 349 -4.47 -12.45 21.23
CA VAL A 349 -3.33 -11.86 21.94
C VAL A 349 -2.09 -12.13 21.11
N GLY A 350 -1.25 -11.12 20.96
CA GLY A 350 -0.06 -11.26 20.14
C GLY A 350 0.98 -10.18 20.35
N GLY A 351 1.96 -10.19 19.47
CA GLY A 351 3.00 -9.18 19.44
C GLY A 351 3.71 -9.13 18.10
N GLU A 352 4.33 -8.01 17.86
CA GLU A 352 5.23 -7.74 16.74
C GLU A 352 6.59 -7.35 17.28
N SER A 353 7.64 -7.81 16.62
CA SER A 353 9.00 -7.34 16.81
C SER A 353 9.63 -7.07 15.45
N ARG A 354 10.37 -5.97 15.33
CA ARG A 354 11.01 -5.58 14.09
C ARG A 354 12.34 -4.90 14.39
N TRP A 355 13.33 -5.17 13.58
CA TRP A 355 14.61 -4.51 13.54
C TRP A 355 14.89 -4.06 12.11
N ASP A 356 15.24 -2.80 11.94
CA ASP A 356 15.61 -2.20 10.67
C ASP A 356 16.94 -1.47 10.80
N ARG A 357 17.72 -1.53 9.73
CA ARG A 357 18.95 -0.76 9.55
C ARG A 357 18.99 -0.23 8.13
N SER A 358 19.40 1.03 7.99
CA SER A 358 19.75 1.65 6.72
C SER A 358 21.13 2.29 6.82
N HIS A 359 21.86 2.29 5.73
CA HIS A 359 23.02 3.11 5.50
C HIS A 359 22.75 3.93 4.26
N TYR A 360 22.64 5.22 4.46
CA TYR A 360 22.27 6.21 3.47
C TYR A 360 23.44 7.13 3.18
N GLU A 361 23.68 7.38 1.91
CA GLU A 361 24.69 8.30 1.40
C GLU A 361 24.03 9.27 0.43
N ASN A 362 24.27 10.55 0.60
CA ASN A 362 23.80 11.62 -0.29
C ASN A 362 24.97 12.48 -0.74
N TYR A 363 25.07 12.71 -2.05
CA TYR A 363 26.12 13.47 -2.69
C TYR A 363 25.54 14.52 -3.62
N PHE A 364 26.17 15.69 -3.70
CA PHE A 364 25.98 16.58 -4.82
C PHE A 364 26.79 16.07 -6.00
N THR A 365 26.16 16.09 -7.20
CA THR A 365 26.75 15.50 -8.40
C THR A 365 26.60 16.42 -9.61
N THR A 366 27.51 16.25 -10.56
CA THR A 366 27.42 16.81 -11.91
C THR A 366 27.46 15.67 -12.91
N SER A 367 26.38 15.44 -13.64
CA SER A 367 26.26 14.34 -14.62
C SER A 367 26.69 12.98 -14.04
N ARG A 368 26.20 12.67 -12.82
CA ARG A 368 26.51 11.47 -12.02
C ARG A 368 27.96 11.38 -11.50
N SER A 369 28.76 12.43 -11.60
CA SER A 369 30.07 12.50 -10.96
C SER A 369 29.91 13.16 -9.61
N ARG A 370 30.34 12.51 -8.54
CA ARG A 370 30.27 13.02 -7.17
C ARG A 370 31.20 14.22 -7.02
N ASP A 371 30.64 15.36 -6.63
CA ASP A 371 31.37 16.62 -6.39
C ASP A 371 31.70 16.81 -4.90
N SER A 372 30.70 16.56 -4.04
CA SER A 372 30.85 16.67 -2.59
C SER A 372 29.84 15.79 -1.86
N VAL A 373 30.18 15.46 -0.62
CA VAL A 373 29.24 14.78 0.30
C VAL A 373 28.20 15.80 0.77
N ALA A 374 26.91 15.46 0.63
CA ALA A 374 25.84 16.18 1.26
C ALA A 374 25.57 15.62 2.66
N GLU A 375 25.41 14.30 2.78
CA GLU A 375 25.15 13.63 4.04
C GLU A 375 25.46 12.12 3.95
N ILE A 376 26.00 11.55 5.03
CA ILE A 376 26.13 10.09 5.19
C ILE A 376 25.62 9.72 6.59
N VAL A 377 24.60 8.85 6.63
CA VAL A 377 23.94 8.48 7.89
C VAL A 377 23.71 6.98 7.97
N THR A 378 23.93 6.40 9.16
CA THR A 378 23.47 5.05 9.48
C THR A 378 22.36 5.11 10.51
N GLY A 379 21.15 4.70 10.08
CA GLY A 379 19.98 4.62 10.95
C GLY A 379 19.68 3.21 11.41
N ARG A 380 19.08 3.08 12.60
CA ARG A 380 18.53 1.82 13.13
C ARG A 380 17.25 2.09 13.89
N GLN A 381 16.29 1.20 13.75
CA GLN A 381 15.09 1.20 14.59
C GLN A 381 14.79 -0.20 15.09
N ILE A 382 14.40 -0.30 16.35
CA ILE A 382 13.86 -1.53 16.95
C ILE A 382 12.44 -1.22 17.41
N LEU A 383 11.50 -2.04 16.98
CA LEU A 383 10.10 -2.01 17.38
C LEU A 383 9.78 -3.27 18.19
N GLY A 384 9.10 -3.08 19.33
CA GLY A 384 8.44 -4.14 20.08
C GLY A 384 7.01 -3.74 20.42
N ALA A 385 6.01 -4.57 20.09
CA ALA A 385 4.63 -4.15 20.20
C ALA A 385 3.68 -5.31 20.60
N PRO A 386 3.41 -5.53 21.88
CA PRO A 386 2.33 -6.39 22.34
C PRO A 386 0.97 -5.80 21.96
N PHE A 387 0.02 -6.69 21.62
CA PHE A 387 -1.37 -6.30 21.35
C PHE A 387 -2.38 -7.32 21.84
N VAL A 388 -3.59 -6.84 22.06
CA VAL A 388 -4.79 -7.65 22.31
C VAL A 388 -5.94 -7.10 21.49
N GLN A 389 -6.73 -7.99 20.92
CA GLN A 389 -7.95 -7.64 20.19
C GLN A 389 -9.02 -8.68 20.44
N SER A 390 -10.24 -8.25 20.65
CA SER A 390 -11.39 -9.12 20.89
C SER A 390 -12.63 -8.56 20.24
N TYR A 391 -13.52 -9.43 19.80
CA TYR A 391 -14.90 -9.05 19.62
C TYR A 391 -15.82 -9.98 20.41
N VAL A 392 -16.95 -9.42 20.83
CA VAL A 392 -17.99 -10.16 21.56
C VAL A 392 -19.35 -9.82 20.96
N ASN A 393 -20.10 -10.83 20.57
CA ASN A 393 -21.51 -10.71 20.24
C ASN A 393 -22.31 -10.73 21.55
N VAL A 394 -22.67 -9.54 22.05
CA VAL A 394 -23.46 -9.38 23.27
C VAL A 394 -24.81 -10.11 23.12
N ASN A 395 -25.39 -10.01 21.94
CA ASN A 395 -26.55 -10.75 21.46
C ASN A 395 -26.51 -10.88 19.93
N ASP A 396 -27.58 -11.39 19.32
CA ASP A 396 -27.65 -11.60 17.86
C ASP A 396 -27.65 -10.28 17.05
N ARG A 397 -27.82 -9.14 17.71
CA ARG A 397 -27.89 -7.82 17.06
C ARG A 397 -26.70 -6.91 17.41
N VAL A 398 -26.06 -7.11 18.54
CA VAL A 398 -25.03 -6.19 19.04
C VAL A 398 -23.70 -6.91 19.15
N ARG A 399 -22.72 -6.39 18.44
CA ARG A 399 -21.31 -6.76 18.53
C ARG A 399 -20.51 -5.60 19.11
N VAL A 400 -19.56 -5.90 19.97
CA VAL A 400 -18.57 -4.95 20.52
C VAL A 400 -17.18 -5.46 20.19
N ASP A 401 -16.33 -4.60 19.66
CA ASP A 401 -14.93 -4.85 19.36
C ASP A 401 -14.07 -4.01 20.31
N LEU A 402 -13.07 -4.65 20.91
CA LEU A 402 -12.12 -4.04 21.83
C LEU A 402 -10.70 -4.39 21.38
N GLY A 403 -9.80 -3.44 21.47
CA GLY A 403 -8.39 -3.68 21.17
C GLY A 403 -7.48 -2.69 21.86
N ALA A 404 -6.26 -3.12 22.08
CA ALA A 404 -5.18 -2.24 22.52
C ALA A 404 -3.86 -2.76 21.98
N ARG A 405 -2.97 -1.85 21.62
CA ARG A 405 -1.59 -2.12 21.22
C ARG A 405 -0.69 -1.11 21.90
N TYR A 406 0.46 -1.56 22.35
CA TYR A 406 1.49 -0.69 22.91
C TYR A 406 2.78 -0.87 22.12
N ASP A 407 3.18 0.16 21.38
CA ASP A 407 4.38 0.16 20.55
C ASP A 407 5.51 0.85 21.31
N VAL A 408 6.68 0.23 21.35
CA VAL A 408 7.94 0.81 21.83
C VAL A 408 8.91 0.84 20.66
N LEU A 409 9.35 2.04 20.29
CA LEU A 409 10.27 2.29 19.21
C LEU A 409 11.57 2.89 19.77
N ALA A 410 12.68 2.18 19.60
CA ALA A 410 14.01 2.68 19.91
C ALA A 410 14.74 2.98 18.60
N THR A 411 14.97 4.26 18.32
CA THR A 411 15.56 4.75 17.07
C THR A 411 16.94 5.38 17.36
N ARG A 412 17.87 5.16 16.47
CA ARG A 412 19.21 5.79 16.51
C ARG A 412 19.57 6.27 15.11
N SER A 413 19.94 7.54 15.03
CA SER A 413 20.60 8.17 13.89
C SER A 413 22.08 8.37 14.21
N ASN A 414 22.95 8.06 13.27
CA ASN A 414 24.39 8.18 13.42
C ASN A 414 24.97 8.80 12.14
N PRO A 415 24.89 10.13 11.99
CA PRO A 415 25.48 10.85 10.88
C PRO A 415 27.01 10.79 10.96
N GLU A 416 27.68 10.76 9.79
CA GLU A 416 29.13 10.78 9.72
C GLU A 416 29.62 12.19 10.02
N GLY A 417 30.57 12.30 10.94
CA GLY A 417 31.15 13.59 11.34
C GLY A 417 30.34 14.38 12.37
N ASP A 418 29.23 13.85 12.83
CA ASP A 418 28.36 14.49 13.82
C ASP A 418 27.98 13.53 14.97
N VAL A 419 27.28 14.05 15.97
CA VAL A 419 26.93 13.31 17.19
C VAL A 419 25.73 12.41 16.93
N ALA A 420 25.88 11.13 17.25
CA ALA A 420 24.76 10.18 17.13
C ALA A 420 23.64 10.51 18.13
N VAL A 421 22.41 10.56 17.62
CA VAL A 421 21.21 10.82 18.42
C VAL A 421 20.43 9.51 18.59
N SER A 422 19.86 9.30 19.77
CA SER A 422 19.02 8.13 20.05
C SER A 422 17.83 8.53 20.90
N ALA A 423 16.68 7.98 20.58
CA ALA A 423 15.45 8.18 21.35
C ALA A 423 14.64 6.89 21.45
N THR A 424 13.79 6.85 22.48
CA THR A 424 12.82 5.75 22.66
C THR A 424 11.46 6.35 22.93
N HIS A 425 10.48 5.96 22.11
CA HIS A 425 9.12 6.41 22.23
C HIS A 425 8.17 5.24 22.50
N GLY A 426 7.19 5.47 23.37
CA GLY A 426 6.13 4.52 23.67
C GLY A 426 4.77 5.08 23.27
N VAL A 427 3.99 4.33 22.49
CA VAL A 427 2.66 4.76 22.03
C VAL A 427 1.61 3.70 22.38
N LEU A 428 0.61 4.08 23.18
CA LEU A 428 -0.57 3.25 23.46
C LEU A 428 -1.67 3.59 22.44
N SER A 429 -2.19 2.58 21.75
CA SER A 429 -3.21 2.69 20.70
C SER A 429 -4.45 1.87 21.05
N PRO A 430 -5.39 2.39 21.87
CA PRO A 430 -6.65 1.73 22.17
C PRO A 430 -7.61 1.78 20.98
N LYS A 431 -8.49 0.78 20.91
CA LYS A 431 -9.53 0.58 19.90
C LYS A 431 -10.84 0.19 20.57
N LEU A 432 -11.92 0.82 20.18
CA LEU A 432 -13.28 0.49 20.63
C LEU A 432 -14.22 0.61 19.43
N GLY A 433 -14.99 -0.43 19.18
CA GLY A 433 -16.01 -0.44 18.13
C GLY A 433 -17.30 -1.09 18.60
N SER A 434 -18.40 -0.71 17.99
CA SER A 434 -19.68 -1.36 18.15
C SER A 434 -20.42 -1.42 16.82
N LEU A 435 -21.07 -2.55 16.55
CA LEU A 435 -21.93 -2.75 15.40
C LEU A 435 -23.29 -3.26 15.88
N VAL A 436 -24.36 -2.61 15.43
CA VAL A 436 -25.75 -2.92 15.76
C VAL A 436 -26.50 -3.32 14.51
N ARG A 437 -26.97 -4.53 14.44
CA ARG A 437 -27.88 -5.02 13.40
C ARG A 437 -29.30 -4.52 13.68
N VAL A 438 -29.67 -3.44 12.98
CA VAL A 438 -31.01 -2.83 13.12
C VAL A 438 -32.08 -3.69 12.42
N THR A 439 -31.75 -4.18 11.23
CA THR A 439 -32.57 -5.13 10.45
C THR A 439 -31.67 -6.21 9.84
N PRO A 440 -32.19 -7.29 9.25
CA PRO A 440 -31.36 -8.27 8.52
C PRO A 440 -30.52 -7.66 7.39
N ASN A 441 -30.89 -6.48 6.88
CA ASN A 441 -30.24 -5.83 5.77
C ASN A 441 -29.50 -4.53 6.15
N LEU A 442 -29.66 -4.03 7.39
CA LEU A 442 -29.10 -2.74 7.83
C LEU A 442 -28.32 -2.92 9.13
N ASP A 443 -27.07 -2.58 9.10
CA ASP A 443 -26.19 -2.48 10.24
C ASP A 443 -25.78 -1.01 10.46
N VAL A 444 -25.70 -0.56 11.70
CA VAL A 444 -25.17 0.74 12.13
C VAL A 444 -23.97 0.49 13.01
N TYR A 445 -22.92 1.27 12.85
CA TYR A 445 -21.70 1.09 13.63
C TYR A 445 -21.08 2.41 14.06
N GLY A 446 -20.21 2.31 15.08
CA GLY A 446 -19.33 3.39 15.48
C GLY A 446 -18.02 2.84 16.00
N ASN A 447 -16.93 3.57 15.82
CA ASN A 447 -15.64 3.25 16.41
C ASN A 447 -14.88 4.50 16.88
N LEU A 448 -14.02 4.25 17.85
CA LEU A 448 -13.03 5.17 18.38
C LEU A 448 -11.69 4.43 18.37
N SER A 449 -10.67 5.03 17.77
CA SER A 449 -9.35 4.42 17.70
C SER A 449 -8.23 5.45 17.77
N ARG A 450 -7.08 5.04 18.29
CA ARG A 450 -5.85 5.84 18.24
C ARG A 450 -4.86 5.19 17.30
N GLY A 451 -4.21 5.99 16.46
CA GLY A 451 -3.14 5.58 15.55
C GLY A 451 -1.92 6.45 15.70
N PHE A 452 -0.82 6.03 15.09
CA PHE A 452 0.42 6.80 15.09
C PHE A 452 1.31 6.48 13.88
N ARG A 453 2.26 7.35 13.63
CA ARG A 453 3.40 7.18 12.74
C ARG A 453 4.68 7.56 13.48
N SER A 454 5.74 6.75 13.38
CA SER A 454 7.06 7.12 13.86
C SER A 454 7.61 8.30 13.07
N THR A 455 8.52 9.03 13.68
CA THR A 455 9.27 10.09 13.05
C THR A 455 10.44 9.55 12.25
N ASP A 456 10.94 10.35 11.34
CA ASP A 456 12.14 10.08 10.59
C ASP A 456 13.35 9.98 11.54
N GLY A 457 13.91 8.81 11.60
CA GLY A 457 15.01 8.55 12.50
C GLY A 457 16.38 8.51 11.83
N ILE A 458 16.49 8.84 10.54
CA ILE A 458 17.77 8.69 9.84
C ILE A 458 18.40 10.04 9.47
N ILE A 459 17.65 10.95 8.87
CA ILE A 459 18.11 12.31 8.57
C ILE A 459 17.58 13.29 9.60
N GLY A 460 16.34 13.07 10.06
CA GLY A 460 15.70 13.90 11.08
C GLY A 460 16.18 13.60 12.50
N ASP A 461 15.62 14.30 13.45
CA ASP A 461 15.88 14.11 14.88
C ASP A 461 14.99 12.99 15.45
N PRO A 462 15.54 11.83 15.82
CA PRO A 462 14.77 10.75 16.41
C PRO A 462 14.12 11.11 17.76
N SER A 463 14.48 12.24 18.38
CA SER A 463 13.87 12.73 19.62
C SER A 463 12.50 13.38 19.41
N LEU A 464 12.13 13.71 18.19
CA LEU A 464 10.81 14.26 17.88
C LEU A 464 9.70 13.26 18.24
N ALA A 465 8.60 13.80 18.76
CA ALA A 465 7.47 12.98 19.13
C ALA A 465 6.81 12.31 17.91
N PRO A 466 6.43 11.04 17.99
CA PRO A 466 5.63 10.39 16.94
C PRO A 466 4.34 11.15 16.68
N ILE A 467 3.97 11.27 15.40
CA ILE A 467 2.67 11.83 15.02
C ILE A 467 1.57 10.88 15.51
N THR A 468 0.60 11.39 16.24
CA THR A 468 -0.51 10.60 16.78
C THR A 468 -1.86 11.16 16.37
N LEU A 469 -2.89 10.32 16.36
CA LEU A 469 -4.26 10.79 16.13
C LEU A 469 -5.29 10.02 16.96
N TRP A 470 -6.41 10.69 17.20
CA TRP A 470 -7.66 10.07 17.57
C TRP A 470 -8.63 10.06 16.38
N ALA A 471 -9.10 8.88 16.02
CA ALA A 471 -10.09 8.68 14.96
C ALA A 471 -11.45 8.33 15.55
N TYR A 472 -12.48 9.03 15.09
CA TYR A 472 -13.89 8.82 15.42
C TYR A 472 -14.60 8.49 14.10
N GLU A 473 -15.34 7.41 14.07
CA GLU A 473 -16.11 7.01 12.90
C GLU A 473 -17.49 6.50 13.29
N SER A 474 -18.50 6.84 12.52
CA SER A 474 -19.82 6.25 12.59
C SER A 474 -20.36 6.01 11.18
N GLY A 475 -21.12 4.95 10.99
CA GLY A 475 -21.61 4.65 9.66
C GLY A 475 -22.75 3.65 9.63
N VAL A 476 -23.22 3.45 8.41
CA VAL A 476 -24.29 2.51 8.10
C VAL A 476 -23.84 1.58 6.98
N LYS A 477 -24.26 0.32 7.03
CA LYS A 477 -24.01 -0.69 6.01
C LYS A 477 -25.31 -1.37 5.62
N VAL A 478 -25.58 -1.42 4.33
CA VAL A 478 -26.78 -2.05 3.77
C VAL A 478 -26.37 -3.15 2.82
N ALA A 479 -27.00 -4.31 2.93
CA ALA A 479 -26.84 -5.39 1.95
C ALA A 479 -28.17 -6.10 1.72
N ARG A 480 -28.58 -6.20 0.45
CA ARG A 480 -29.83 -6.85 0.06
C ARG A 480 -29.75 -7.35 -1.38
N ASN A 481 -30.11 -8.63 -1.60
CA ASN A 481 -30.25 -9.21 -2.96
C ASN A 481 -29.00 -9.01 -3.85
N GLY A 482 -27.80 -9.14 -3.28
CA GLY A 482 -26.54 -8.95 -4.00
C GLY A 482 -26.09 -7.49 -4.12
N ALA A 483 -26.94 -6.52 -3.76
CA ALA A 483 -26.54 -5.12 -3.61
C ALA A 483 -25.91 -4.89 -2.24
N SER A 484 -24.88 -4.06 -2.18
CA SER A 484 -24.32 -3.52 -0.94
C SER A 484 -23.98 -2.04 -1.10
N ALA A 485 -24.13 -1.31 0.00
CA ALA A 485 -23.66 0.08 0.10
C ALA A 485 -23.29 0.39 1.54
N SER A 486 -22.33 1.30 1.73
CA SER A 486 -22.06 1.87 3.05
C SER A 486 -21.85 3.38 2.97
N ALA A 487 -22.10 4.03 4.10
CA ALA A 487 -21.77 5.43 4.32
C ALA A 487 -21.10 5.57 5.67
N ALA A 488 -20.00 6.29 5.73
CA ALA A 488 -19.24 6.57 6.94
C ALA A 488 -19.05 8.07 7.12
N LEU A 489 -19.20 8.56 8.34
CA LEU A 489 -18.76 9.86 8.80
C LEU A 489 -17.50 9.66 9.62
N PHE A 490 -16.44 10.37 9.31
CA PHE A 490 -15.19 10.28 10.04
C PHE A 490 -14.69 11.63 10.51
N ARG A 491 -13.98 11.63 11.62
CA ARG A 491 -13.17 12.74 12.12
C ARG A 491 -11.88 12.19 12.73
N MET A 492 -10.77 12.81 12.37
CA MET A 492 -9.44 12.49 12.86
C MET A 492 -8.79 13.76 13.39
N ASP A 493 -8.50 13.78 14.69
CA ASP A 493 -7.75 14.86 15.35
C ASP A 493 -6.30 14.41 15.49
N VAL A 494 -5.40 15.08 14.78
CA VAL A 494 -3.96 14.77 14.71
C VAL A 494 -3.18 15.71 15.61
N SER A 495 -2.22 15.15 16.31
CA SER A 495 -1.28 15.86 17.18
C SER A 495 0.16 15.55 16.77
N ASP A 496 1.04 16.47 17.10
CA ASP A 496 2.48 16.36 16.82
C ASP A 496 2.79 16.32 15.32
N GLU A 497 1.95 17.02 14.50
CA GLU A 497 2.26 17.29 13.10
C GLU A 497 3.66 17.89 13.00
N GLN A 498 4.42 17.42 12.03
CA GLN A 498 5.79 17.86 11.80
C GLN A 498 5.85 18.92 10.71
N THR A 499 6.82 19.83 10.85
CA THR A 499 7.20 20.78 9.82
C THR A 499 8.69 20.74 9.65
N PHE A 500 9.13 20.87 8.42
CA PHE A 500 10.52 21.03 8.06
C PHE A 500 10.83 22.52 7.84
N ASN A 501 11.93 22.98 8.39
CA ASN A 501 12.44 24.34 8.15
C ASN A 501 13.53 24.28 7.09
N PRO A 502 13.29 24.75 5.87
CA PRO A 502 14.26 24.63 4.77
C PRO A 502 15.51 25.52 4.96
N VAL A 503 15.43 26.51 5.86
CA VAL A 503 16.55 27.42 6.14
C VAL A 503 17.55 26.80 7.14
N THR A 504 17.01 26.22 8.24
CA THR A 504 17.86 25.58 9.28
C THR A 504 18.06 24.10 9.04
N LEU A 505 17.28 23.50 8.14
CA LEU A 505 17.23 22.08 7.83
C LEU A 505 16.82 21.20 9.02
N GLU A 506 16.07 21.78 9.91
CA GLU A 506 15.58 21.10 11.10
C GLU A 506 14.09 20.79 10.97
N SER A 507 13.70 19.61 11.37
CA SER A 507 12.30 19.26 11.59
C SER A 507 11.87 19.63 13.01
N SER A 508 10.64 20.07 13.15
CA SER A 508 10.02 20.33 14.45
C SER A 508 8.66 19.63 14.54
N SER A 509 8.23 19.30 15.74
CA SER A 509 6.92 18.71 16.03
C SER A 509 6.09 19.60 16.94
N GLY A 510 4.79 19.31 17.08
CA GLY A 510 3.87 20.03 17.95
C GLY A 510 2.72 20.69 17.23
N GLY A 511 2.67 20.56 15.91
CA GLY A 511 1.52 20.97 15.11
C GLY A 511 0.28 20.13 15.38
N ALA A 512 -0.89 20.65 15.00
CA ALA A 512 -2.14 19.93 15.09
C ALA A 512 -3.01 20.19 13.84
N SER A 513 -3.68 19.14 13.40
CA SER A 513 -4.65 19.25 12.31
C SER A 513 -5.92 18.46 12.60
N ARG A 514 -6.96 18.72 11.83
CA ARG A 514 -8.21 17.95 11.84
C ARG A 514 -8.58 17.58 10.43
N ARG A 515 -8.89 16.30 10.26
CA ARG A 515 -9.45 15.75 9.04
C ARG A 515 -10.83 15.20 9.33
N GLN A 516 -11.82 15.57 8.55
CA GLN A 516 -13.19 15.09 8.71
C GLN A 516 -13.87 14.98 7.36
N GLY A 517 -14.86 14.09 7.26
CA GLY A 517 -15.51 13.90 5.98
C GLY A 517 -16.56 12.81 5.96
N VAL A 518 -16.94 12.49 4.74
CA VAL A 518 -17.92 11.45 4.41
C VAL A 518 -17.32 10.50 3.39
N GLU A 519 -17.48 9.22 3.60
CA GLU A 519 -17.13 8.17 2.64
C GLU A 519 -18.37 7.39 2.25
N LEU A 520 -18.50 7.12 0.96
CA LEU A 520 -19.56 6.29 0.40
C LEU A 520 -18.91 5.17 -0.40
N ASP A 521 -19.45 3.95 -0.32
CA ASP A 521 -19.18 2.88 -1.27
C ASP A 521 -20.47 2.20 -1.68
N TRP A 522 -20.46 1.62 -2.87
CA TRP A 522 -21.59 0.89 -3.40
C TRP A 522 -21.16 -0.22 -4.37
N HIS A 523 -21.90 -1.32 -4.32
CA HIS A 523 -21.83 -2.41 -5.28
C HIS A 523 -23.27 -2.83 -5.60
N LEU A 524 -23.77 -2.44 -6.78
CA LEU A 524 -25.18 -2.53 -7.14
C LEU A 524 -25.35 -3.39 -8.40
N PRO A 525 -26.12 -4.47 -8.37
CA PRO A 525 -26.49 -5.20 -9.58
C PRO A 525 -27.39 -4.33 -10.46
N LEU A 526 -27.02 -4.16 -11.74
CA LEU A 526 -27.80 -3.41 -12.72
C LEU A 526 -28.73 -4.32 -13.52
N VAL A 527 -28.23 -5.50 -13.94
CA VAL A 527 -28.97 -6.45 -14.76
C VAL A 527 -28.70 -7.86 -14.23
N ARG A 528 -29.67 -8.47 -13.57
CA ARG A 528 -29.73 -9.91 -13.19
C ARG A 528 -28.39 -10.57 -12.82
N GLN A 529 -27.48 -9.85 -12.17
CA GLN A 529 -26.12 -10.30 -11.86
C GLN A 529 -25.17 -10.40 -13.09
N ASP A 530 -25.58 -9.90 -14.25
CA ASP A 530 -24.74 -9.83 -15.44
C ASP A 530 -23.99 -8.49 -15.56
N ALA A 531 -24.43 -7.49 -14.82
CA ALA A 531 -23.78 -6.19 -14.76
C ALA A 531 -23.88 -5.57 -13.36
N TRP A 532 -22.80 -4.91 -12.93
CA TRP A 532 -22.69 -4.25 -11.63
C TRP A 532 -22.17 -2.83 -11.79
N LEU A 533 -22.72 -1.92 -10.99
CA LEU A 533 -22.16 -0.59 -10.75
C LEU A 533 -21.46 -0.62 -9.39
N SER A 534 -20.16 -0.40 -9.39
CA SER A 534 -19.36 -0.32 -8.16
C SER A 534 -18.65 1.02 -8.10
N GLY A 535 -18.39 1.51 -6.90
CA GLY A 535 -17.60 2.72 -6.73
C GLY A 535 -17.41 3.11 -5.28
N GLU A 536 -16.52 4.07 -5.12
CA GLU A 536 -16.22 4.73 -3.86
C GLU A 536 -16.11 6.24 -4.07
N TRP A 537 -16.50 6.98 -3.06
CA TRP A 537 -16.41 8.42 -3.04
C TRP A 537 -16.13 8.91 -1.63
N THR A 538 -15.17 9.83 -1.51
CA THR A 538 -14.77 10.46 -0.26
C THR A 538 -14.83 11.98 -0.41
N PHE A 539 -15.47 12.64 0.54
CA PHE A 539 -15.38 14.08 0.75
C PHE A 539 -14.48 14.34 1.97
N ASN A 540 -13.49 15.23 1.81
CA ASN A 540 -12.53 15.60 2.84
C ASN A 540 -12.57 17.09 3.16
N ASP A 541 -12.60 17.42 4.45
CA ASP A 541 -12.25 18.74 4.97
C ASP A 541 -11.09 18.58 5.97
N ALA A 542 -9.87 18.71 5.45
CA ALA A 542 -8.62 18.60 6.20
C ALA A 542 -8.06 20.01 6.45
N ARG A 543 -7.85 20.39 7.72
CA ARG A 543 -7.38 21.74 8.10
C ARG A 543 -6.38 21.70 9.22
N TYR A 544 -5.38 22.57 9.15
CA TYR A 544 -4.49 22.85 10.25
C TYR A 544 -5.24 23.54 11.40
N ARG A 545 -4.95 23.14 12.62
CA ARG A 545 -5.54 23.70 13.84
C ARG A 545 -4.53 24.54 14.59
N SER A 546 -3.28 24.11 14.59
CA SER A 546 -2.17 24.82 15.19
C SER A 546 -0.91 24.36 14.46
N LEU A 547 -0.44 25.15 13.52
CA LEU A 547 0.79 24.88 12.79
C LEU A 547 1.39 26.20 12.31
N THR A 548 2.70 26.31 12.41
CA THR A 548 3.49 27.40 11.82
C THR A 548 4.58 26.77 10.99
N ALA A 549 4.70 27.17 9.74
CA ALA A 549 5.72 26.66 8.82
C ALA A 549 6.61 27.82 8.34
N VAL A 550 7.85 27.50 7.99
CA VAL A 550 8.74 28.40 7.27
C VAL A 550 8.62 28.09 5.79
N PRO A 551 8.34 29.06 4.91
CA PRO A 551 8.25 28.83 3.46
C PRO A 551 9.56 28.24 2.90
N GLU A 552 9.48 27.46 1.83
CA GLU A 552 10.66 26.86 1.16
C GLU A 552 11.67 27.92 0.71
N GLU A 553 11.22 29.06 0.26
CA GLU A 553 12.06 30.20 -0.13
C GLU A 553 12.73 30.90 1.07
N GLY A 554 12.45 30.46 2.29
CA GLY A 554 12.81 31.17 3.50
C GLY A 554 11.88 32.36 3.76
N GLY A 555 12.09 33.04 4.85
CA GLY A 555 11.31 34.23 5.23
C GLY A 555 10.69 34.12 6.61
N ALA A 556 9.67 34.96 6.88
CA ALA A 556 8.98 34.95 8.16
C ALA A 556 8.08 33.71 8.28
N PRO A 557 8.03 33.06 9.46
CA PRO A 557 7.14 31.94 9.68
C PRO A 557 5.66 32.30 9.42
N VAL A 558 4.96 31.43 8.71
CA VAL A 558 3.54 31.60 8.34
C VAL A 558 2.66 30.74 9.24
N VAL A 559 1.62 31.33 9.80
CA VAL A 559 0.61 30.62 10.60
C VAL A 559 -0.43 30.01 9.67
N LEU A 560 -0.52 28.70 9.67
CA LEU A 560 -1.38 27.92 8.77
C LEU A 560 -2.76 27.60 9.37
N ASN A 561 -3.05 28.10 10.58
CA ASN A 561 -4.30 27.79 11.30
C ASN A 561 -5.56 28.09 10.47
N GLY A 562 -6.40 27.08 10.30
CA GLY A 562 -7.64 27.17 9.52
C GLY A 562 -7.45 26.95 8.01
N LEU A 563 -6.21 26.98 7.50
CA LEU A 563 -5.93 26.65 6.11
C LEU A 563 -6.11 25.14 5.87
N ARG A 564 -6.31 24.79 4.61
CA ARG A 564 -6.40 23.38 4.19
C ARG A 564 -5.04 22.71 4.33
N VAL A 565 -5.04 21.45 4.73
CA VAL A 565 -3.83 20.63 4.70
C VAL A 565 -3.40 20.44 3.24
N TYR A 566 -2.12 20.62 2.97
CA TYR A 566 -1.56 20.57 1.62
C TYR A 566 -1.73 19.20 0.98
N ASN A 567 -1.69 19.17 -0.34
CA ASN A 567 -1.83 17.98 -1.18
C ASN A 567 -3.05 17.11 -0.82
N THR A 568 -4.08 17.70 -0.19
CA THR A 568 -5.31 16.99 0.14
C THR A 568 -6.45 17.45 -0.74
N SER A 569 -7.00 16.54 -1.51
CA SER A 569 -8.15 16.82 -2.36
C SER A 569 -9.43 16.94 -1.55
N LYS A 570 -10.31 17.86 -1.96
CA LYS A 570 -11.61 18.05 -1.33
C LYS A 570 -12.51 16.84 -1.50
N TYR A 571 -12.40 16.13 -2.61
CA TYR A 571 -13.10 14.89 -2.89
C TYR A 571 -12.27 14.00 -3.82
N VAL A 572 -12.36 12.71 -3.57
CA VAL A 572 -11.70 11.65 -4.33
C VAL A 572 -12.70 10.55 -4.59
N GLY A 573 -12.59 9.87 -5.72
CA GLY A 573 -13.45 8.73 -5.97
C GLY A 573 -13.09 7.97 -7.23
N ALA A 574 -13.68 6.78 -7.32
CA ALA A 574 -13.68 5.94 -8.50
C ALA A 574 -15.03 5.24 -8.65
N ALA A 575 -15.46 5.03 -9.88
CA ALA A 575 -16.65 4.24 -10.16
C ALA A 575 -16.49 3.48 -11.47
N HIS A 576 -17.09 2.29 -11.55
CA HIS A 576 -17.06 1.48 -12.74
C HIS A 576 -18.32 0.62 -12.89
N ILE A 577 -18.63 0.32 -14.14
CA ILE A 577 -19.63 -0.66 -14.53
C ILE A 577 -18.89 -1.88 -15.08
N ASP A 578 -19.13 -3.02 -14.47
CA ASP A 578 -18.67 -4.32 -14.94
C ASP A 578 -19.82 -5.07 -15.61
N VAL A 579 -19.58 -5.53 -16.83
CA VAL A 579 -20.53 -6.36 -17.58
C VAL A 579 -19.88 -7.72 -17.81
N MET A 580 -20.45 -8.77 -17.23
CA MET A 580 -19.97 -10.15 -17.31
C MET A 580 -21.18 -11.10 -17.42
N PRO A 581 -21.82 -11.20 -18.60
CA PRO A 581 -23.01 -12.02 -18.74
C PRO A 581 -22.73 -13.49 -18.45
N ALA A 582 -23.63 -14.16 -17.78
CA ALA A 582 -23.49 -15.58 -17.46
C ALA A 582 -23.31 -16.42 -18.74
N GLY A 583 -22.23 -17.22 -18.79
CA GLY A 583 -21.88 -18.03 -19.96
C GLY A 583 -21.22 -17.26 -21.12
N ALA A 584 -21.09 -15.93 -21.04
CA ALA A 584 -20.36 -15.18 -22.05
C ALA A 584 -18.84 -15.43 -21.96
N GLN A 585 -18.18 -15.42 -23.10
CA GLN A 585 -16.72 -15.51 -23.19
C GLN A 585 -16.05 -14.15 -23.14
N TRP A 586 -16.80 -13.09 -22.93
CA TRP A 586 -16.30 -11.73 -22.86
C TRP A 586 -16.76 -11.02 -21.59
N ARG A 587 -16.01 -10.01 -21.22
CA ARG A 587 -16.32 -9.11 -20.13
C ARG A 587 -15.88 -7.70 -20.48
N LEU A 588 -16.57 -6.71 -19.95
CA LEU A 588 -16.33 -5.30 -20.20
C LEU A 588 -16.32 -4.54 -18.88
N ARG A 589 -15.38 -3.64 -18.69
CA ARG A 589 -15.39 -2.62 -17.64
C ARG A 589 -15.34 -1.25 -18.26
N ILE A 590 -16.22 -0.36 -17.82
CA ILE A 590 -16.21 1.07 -18.12
C ILE A 590 -16.14 1.79 -16.79
N GLY A 591 -15.19 2.65 -16.59
CA GLY A 591 -15.04 3.34 -15.32
C GLY A 591 -14.29 4.64 -15.42
N GLY A 592 -14.12 5.25 -14.29
CA GLY A 592 -13.32 6.46 -14.15
C GLY A 592 -12.94 6.71 -12.69
N ASN A 593 -11.98 7.57 -12.53
CA ASN A 593 -11.59 8.11 -11.23
C ASN A 593 -11.52 9.63 -11.32
N TRP A 594 -11.67 10.29 -10.18
CA TRP A 594 -11.59 11.74 -10.08
C TRP A 594 -10.91 12.17 -8.79
N ILE A 595 -10.16 13.25 -8.89
CA ILE A 595 -9.51 13.95 -7.78
C ILE A 595 -10.03 15.39 -7.81
N GLY A 596 -10.46 15.89 -6.66
CA GLY A 596 -10.96 17.25 -6.50
C GLY A 596 -9.83 18.28 -6.47
N PRO A 597 -10.19 19.57 -6.38
CA PRO A 597 -9.22 20.63 -6.20
C PRO A 597 -8.42 20.45 -4.91
N TYR A 598 -7.12 20.72 -4.97
CA TYR A 598 -6.20 20.68 -3.84
C TYR A 598 -5.21 21.84 -3.88
N SER A 599 -4.64 22.18 -2.75
CA SER A 599 -3.56 23.15 -2.62
C SER A 599 -2.24 22.41 -2.53
N PRO A 600 -1.29 22.63 -3.43
CA PRO A 600 -0.04 21.86 -3.46
C PRO A 600 0.92 22.26 -2.34
N PHE A 601 0.81 23.49 -1.79
CA PHE A 601 1.80 24.05 -0.87
C PHE A 601 1.25 25.06 0.12
N ASP A 602 2.19 25.54 0.96
CA ASP A 602 2.18 26.56 1.98
C ASP A 602 1.67 27.92 1.53
N GLU A 603 1.45 28.14 0.25
CA GLU A 603 0.96 29.40 -0.26
C GLU A 603 -0.58 29.49 -0.15
N PRO A 604 -1.09 30.33 0.74
CA PRO A 604 -2.52 30.58 0.82
C PRO A 604 -3.04 31.11 -0.51
N GLY A 605 -3.93 30.36 -1.15
CA GLY A 605 -4.64 30.83 -2.35
C GLY A 605 -4.28 30.11 -3.66
N ILE A 606 -3.19 29.36 -3.73
CA ILE A 606 -2.93 28.52 -4.88
C ILE A 606 -3.77 27.24 -4.76
N VAL A 607 -4.67 27.05 -5.72
CA VAL A 607 -5.53 25.85 -5.80
C VAL A 607 -5.42 25.26 -7.19
N PHE A 608 -4.95 24.01 -7.28
CA PHE A 608 -5.04 23.26 -8.52
C PHE A 608 -6.46 22.75 -8.72
N GLY A 609 -6.95 22.91 -9.95
CA GLY A 609 -8.23 22.35 -10.35
C GLY A 609 -8.17 20.83 -10.39
N GLY A 610 -9.20 20.18 -9.86
CA GLY A 610 -9.30 18.73 -9.92
C GLY A 610 -9.46 18.20 -11.35
N TYR A 611 -9.31 16.90 -11.51
CA TYR A 611 -9.47 16.23 -12.78
C TYR A 611 -10.27 14.93 -12.64
N GLY A 612 -10.82 14.46 -13.77
CA GLY A 612 -11.43 13.13 -13.89
C GLY A 612 -10.91 12.42 -15.11
N LEU A 613 -10.66 11.13 -15.00
CA LEU A 613 -10.17 10.27 -16.08
C LEU A 613 -11.17 9.15 -16.32
N ALA A 614 -11.41 8.83 -17.59
CA ALA A 614 -12.24 7.70 -17.98
C ALA A 614 -11.38 6.56 -18.52
N HIS A 615 -11.81 5.32 -18.22
CA HIS A 615 -11.11 4.10 -18.59
C HIS A 615 -12.10 3.09 -19.16
N VAL A 616 -11.66 2.31 -20.13
CA VAL A 616 -12.44 1.20 -20.69
C VAL A 616 -11.51 0.00 -20.83
N SER A 617 -11.99 -1.18 -20.45
CA SER A 617 -11.29 -2.43 -20.72
C SER A 617 -12.25 -3.54 -21.09
N ALA A 618 -11.82 -4.41 -22.00
CA ALA A 618 -12.55 -5.59 -22.40
C ALA A 618 -11.60 -6.79 -22.42
N ALA A 619 -12.13 -7.96 -22.09
CA ALA A 619 -11.40 -9.21 -22.20
C ALA A 619 -12.28 -10.27 -22.86
N TRP A 620 -11.64 -11.16 -23.61
CA TRP A 620 -12.28 -12.24 -24.34
C TRP A 620 -11.55 -13.55 -24.09
N THR A 621 -12.27 -14.58 -23.69
CA THR A 621 -11.76 -15.93 -23.45
C THR A 621 -12.13 -16.84 -24.62
N PHE A 622 -11.14 -17.51 -25.20
CA PHE A 622 -11.32 -18.47 -26.29
C PHE A 622 -10.47 -19.73 -26.03
N GLY A 623 -11.13 -20.80 -25.66
CA GLY A 623 -10.47 -22.03 -25.26
C GLY A 623 -9.56 -21.83 -24.05
N ARG A 624 -8.25 -22.02 -24.23
CA ARG A 624 -7.24 -21.82 -23.19
C ARG A 624 -6.60 -20.42 -23.19
N PHE A 625 -7.03 -19.56 -24.10
CA PHE A 625 -6.47 -18.21 -24.23
C PHE A 625 -7.45 -17.16 -23.72
N GLU A 626 -6.93 -16.07 -23.24
CA GLU A 626 -7.67 -14.84 -22.94
C GLU A 626 -6.91 -13.68 -23.56
N ALA A 627 -7.59 -12.86 -24.35
CA ALA A 627 -7.07 -11.59 -24.83
C ALA A 627 -7.78 -10.45 -24.11
N ALA A 628 -7.02 -9.43 -23.72
CA ALA A 628 -7.59 -8.23 -23.12
C ALA A 628 -7.02 -6.97 -23.77
N ILE A 629 -7.86 -5.94 -23.82
CA ILE A 629 -7.53 -4.60 -24.29
C ILE A 629 -8.05 -3.60 -23.27
N GLY A 630 -7.30 -2.55 -23.00
CA GLY A 630 -7.71 -1.46 -22.14
C GLY A 630 -7.23 -0.12 -22.68
N VAL A 631 -8.06 0.90 -22.50
CA VAL A 631 -7.73 2.29 -22.80
C VAL A 631 -7.88 3.09 -21.52
N ARG A 632 -6.83 3.78 -21.14
CA ARG A 632 -6.77 4.68 -20.01
C ARG A 632 -6.79 6.12 -20.51
N ASN A 633 -7.37 7.03 -19.72
CA ASN A 633 -7.52 8.43 -20.09
C ASN A 633 -8.15 8.57 -21.49
N VAL A 634 -9.33 7.97 -21.68
CA VAL A 634 -10.01 7.85 -22.98
C VAL A 634 -10.14 9.20 -23.70
N PHE A 635 -10.35 10.27 -22.94
CA PHE A 635 -10.56 11.63 -23.49
C PHE A 635 -9.25 12.40 -23.69
N ASP A 636 -8.09 11.77 -23.46
CA ASP A 636 -6.76 12.37 -23.64
C ASP A 636 -6.58 13.68 -22.86
N ARG A 637 -7.12 13.70 -21.63
CA ARG A 637 -7.05 14.89 -20.79
C ARG A 637 -5.61 15.09 -20.30
N ALA A 638 -5.07 16.29 -20.45
CA ALA A 638 -3.89 16.74 -19.74
C ALA A 638 -4.24 17.01 -18.27
N TYR A 639 -3.46 16.48 -17.34
CA TYR A 639 -3.69 16.63 -15.92
C TYR A 639 -2.37 16.54 -15.15
N PRO A 640 -2.22 17.25 -14.02
CA PRO A 640 -1.08 17.07 -13.14
C PRO A 640 -1.30 15.81 -12.29
N GLU A 641 -0.32 14.93 -12.23
CA GLU A 641 -0.29 13.83 -11.25
C GLU A 641 0.14 14.36 -9.88
N LEU A 642 1.26 15.07 -9.84
CA LEU A 642 1.78 15.72 -8.65
C LEU A 642 2.05 17.19 -8.99
N VAL A 643 1.81 18.03 -8.02
CA VAL A 643 2.28 19.43 -8.03
C VAL A 643 2.99 19.67 -6.72
N ALA A 644 4.23 20.09 -6.81
CA ALA A 644 5.11 20.33 -5.69
C ALA A 644 5.79 21.71 -5.91
N GLY A 645 5.32 22.80 -5.20
CA GLY A 645 5.74 24.18 -5.43
C GLY A 645 5.48 24.61 -6.85
N GLU A 646 6.52 25.02 -7.51
CA GLU A 646 6.49 25.45 -8.90
C GLU A 646 6.64 24.30 -9.91
N VAL A 647 6.80 23.05 -9.42
CA VAL A 647 7.05 21.89 -10.29
C VAL A 647 5.85 20.98 -10.44
N VAL A 648 5.71 20.38 -11.60
CA VAL A 648 4.59 19.52 -11.97
C VAL A 648 5.09 18.21 -12.55
N ALA A 649 4.60 17.08 -12.04
CA ALA A 649 4.67 15.80 -12.71
C ALA A 649 3.42 15.64 -13.60
N PRO A 650 3.56 15.63 -14.94
CA PRO A 650 2.41 15.49 -15.82
C PRO A 650 1.87 14.06 -15.80
N GLY A 651 0.57 13.93 -15.84
CA GLY A 651 -0.11 12.66 -15.94
C GLY A 651 0.01 12.04 -17.34
N GLN A 652 -0.02 10.72 -17.39
CA GLN A 652 0.11 9.96 -18.63
C GLN A 652 -1.05 10.28 -19.60
N PRO A 653 -0.78 10.64 -20.87
CA PRO A 653 -1.80 10.83 -21.91
C PRO A 653 -2.61 9.54 -22.16
N ARG A 654 -3.59 9.62 -23.07
CA ARG A 654 -4.36 8.43 -23.45
C ARG A 654 -3.42 7.28 -23.81
N SER A 655 -3.63 6.14 -23.17
CA SER A 655 -2.77 4.97 -23.33
C SER A 655 -3.57 3.69 -23.57
N LEU A 656 -3.03 2.87 -24.48
CA LEU A 656 -3.56 1.56 -24.84
C LEU A 656 -2.75 0.48 -24.13
N TYR A 657 -3.44 -0.51 -23.61
CA TYR A 657 -2.87 -1.74 -23.04
C TYR A 657 -3.48 -2.94 -23.73
N VAL A 658 -2.65 -3.91 -24.09
CA VAL A 658 -3.09 -5.19 -24.64
C VAL A 658 -2.40 -6.32 -23.89
N SER A 659 -3.10 -7.43 -23.71
CA SER A 659 -2.50 -8.65 -23.17
C SER A 659 -3.09 -9.88 -23.82
N VAL A 660 -2.26 -10.92 -23.94
CA VAL A 660 -2.70 -12.26 -24.35
C VAL A 660 -2.15 -13.25 -23.34
N ARG A 661 -3.06 -13.97 -22.68
CA ARG A 661 -2.75 -14.98 -21.67
C ARG A 661 -3.11 -16.37 -22.18
N GLY A 662 -2.14 -17.26 -22.20
CA GLY A 662 -2.33 -18.70 -22.43
C GLY A 662 -2.28 -19.46 -21.11
N ARG A 663 -3.20 -20.43 -20.93
CA ARG A 663 -3.25 -21.31 -19.76
C ARG A 663 -3.11 -22.77 -20.19
N ASP A 664 -2.21 -23.47 -19.56
CA ASP A 664 -2.19 -24.93 -19.59
C ASP A 664 -2.88 -25.44 -18.31
N ARG A 665 -4.07 -26.00 -18.47
CA ARG A 665 -4.72 -26.73 -17.39
C ARG A 665 -4.20 -28.16 -17.46
N SER A 666 -3.21 -28.51 -16.66
CA SER A 666 -2.88 -29.90 -16.46
C SER A 666 -4.15 -30.65 -16.10
N ARG A 667 -4.54 -31.63 -16.93
CA ARG A 667 -5.64 -32.54 -16.59
C ARG A 667 -5.25 -33.18 -15.28
N GLY A 668 -6.01 -32.93 -14.21
CA GLY A 668 -5.83 -33.67 -12.97
C GLY A 668 -5.88 -35.17 -13.28
N MET A 669 -4.79 -35.88 -13.03
CA MET A 669 -4.80 -37.32 -12.88
C MET A 669 -5.47 -37.68 -11.56
#